data_a5df28aa9a45983cd9e9fad891995197
#
_entry.id   a5df28aa9a45983cd9e9fad891995197
#
_cell.length_a   1.000
_cell.length_b   1.000
_cell.length_c   1.000
_cell.angle_alpha   90.00
_cell.angle_beta   90.00
_cell.angle_gamma   90.00
#
_symmetry.space_group_name_H-M   'P 1'
#
loop_
_entity.id
_entity.type
_entity.pdbx_description
1 polymer ?
#
loop_
_entity_poly.entity_id
_entity_poly.type
_entity_poly.pdbx_seq_one_letter_code
_entity_poly.pdbx_strand_id
1 'polypeptide(L)'
;MMKFSTFVKNETNKSLEQLSDKETYIQLLNYVKTLSADKPKNTGKRKVYYISAEFLIGKLLSNNLINLGMYQDIKAELESVGKSLSHIEDIEPEPSLGNGGLGRLASCFIDSMSTLGLNAEGVGLNYHYGLFKQVFKKNEQHAEPNDWIEDNSWLIPTDISYEVPFKKFTLTSKLDRIDILGYKKDTKNYLNLFDIQSVNPKLIKKGIEFDKTAIEENLTLFLYPDDSDKNGELLRIYQQYFMVSNAAQLLIDEAIARGSNLHDLADYAYVQINDTHPSMVIPELIRLLTEKHQIKFAEAVEIVRNMVGYTNHTILAEALEKWPLDYLDEVVPHLVVIIKKLDELVRAEYQDPSVQIIDKQKRVHMAHMDIHFSNSVNGVAALHTEILKNSELKAFYALYPEKFNNKTNGITFRRWLEFSNQALAAYIKELIGDEYLHDATKLQKLLAFKDDKKVHQQLAKIKFENKLALKAYLKENKGIELDENSIIDTQIKRFHEYKRQQMNALYVIHKYLEIKAGKLPKRKITVIFGGKAAPAYVIAQDIIHLILCLSELINNDPEVNKYLNVHLVENYNVSVAEKLIPATDISEQISLASKEASGTGNMKFMLNGALTLGTMDGANVEIAELAGDKNIYTFGKDSESIIKLYETAGYVSKEYYENDKDIKRAVDFILNPAVVKLGNKTRLERLYNELLNKDWFMTLIDFNAYVEAKEQILADYEDQDSWNEKVVHNIAKAGFFSSDRTIAQYNADIWHCEG
;
A
#
# COMPACT_ATOMS: atom_id res chain seq x y z
N MET A 1 -8.25 14.53 32.33
CA MET A 1 -7.20 14.81 31.34
C MET A 1 -7.02 16.34 31.25
N MET A 2 -5.78 16.85 31.17
CA MET A 2 -5.50 18.29 31.05
C MET A 2 -6.01 18.81 29.70
N LYS A 3 -6.66 19.98 29.65
CA LYS A 3 -7.07 20.60 28.38
C LYS A 3 -5.85 21.03 27.57
N PHE A 4 -5.96 21.03 26.24
CA PHE A 4 -4.87 21.42 25.35
C PHE A 4 -4.42 22.87 25.57
N SER A 5 -5.36 23.82 25.72
CA SER A 5 -5.04 25.22 26.06
C SER A 5 -4.27 25.37 27.36
N THR A 6 -4.58 24.54 28.37
CA THR A 6 -3.83 24.52 29.62
C THR A 6 -2.41 23.99 29.42
N PHE A 7 -2.25 22.92 28.62
CA PHE A 7 -0.94 22.39 28.24
C PHE A 7 -0.09 23.46 27.54
N VAL A 8 -0.67 24.11 26.51
CA VAL A 8 0.00 25.21 25.79
C VAL A 8 0.46 26.32 26.75
N LYS A 9 -0.40 26.72 27.66
CA LYS A 9 -0.06 27.78 28.65
C LYS A 9 1.12 27.37 29.54
N ASN A 10 1.15 26.12 29.97
CA ASN A 10 2.21 25.61 30.83
C ASN A 10 3.56 25.51 30.08
N GLU A 11 3.53 25.04 28.82
CA GLU A 11 4.74 24.82 28.03
C GLU A 11 5.33 26.10 27.43
N THR A 12 4.50 27.07 27.06
CA THR A 12 4.92 28.24 26.26
C THR A 12 4.76 29.59 26.99
N ASN A 13 4.04 29.64 28.10
CA ASN A 13 3.57 30.87 28.75
C ASN A 13 2.68 31.76 27.85
N LYS A 14 2.24 31.28 26.67
CA LYS A 14 1.32 31.96 25.74
C LYS A 14 -0.09 31.38 25.85
N SER A 15 -1.10 32.13 25.42
CA SER A 15 -2.43 31.59 25.17
C SER A 15 -2.46 30.90 23.79
N LEU A 16 -3.42 29.98 23.56
CA LEU A 16 -3.59 29.28 22.30
C LEU A 16 -3.82 30.23 21.10
N GLU A 17 -4.50 31.35 21.33
CA GLU A 17 -4.72 32.42 20.35
C GLU A 17 -3.43 33.10 19.88
N GLN A 18 -2.42 33.16 20.74
CA GLN A 18 -1.15 33.86 20.48
C GLN A 18 -0.18 33.01 19.64
N LEU A 19 -0.46 31.71 19.47
CA LEU A 19 0.38 30.83 18.67
C LEU A 19 0.08 30.97 17.18
N SER A 20 1.10 30.91 16.34
CA SER A 20 0.92 30.65 14.91
C SER A 20 0.39 29.23 14.68
N ASP A 21 -0.09 28.92 13.50
CA ASP A 21 -0.57 27.56 13.19
C ASP A 21 0.56 26.53 13.25
N LYS A 22 1.79 26.89 12.84
CA LYS A 22 2.98 26.02 13.00
C LYS A 22 3.31 25.77 14.47
N GLU A 23 3.32 26.80 15.31
CA GLU A 23 3.53 26.63 16.75
C GLU A 23 2.40 25.77 17.36
N THR A 24 1.16 25.97 16.92
CA THR A 24 0.01 25.18 17.38
C THR A 24 0.18 23.69 17.01
N TYR A 25 0.60 23.40 15.77
CA TYR A 25 0.93 22.04 15.34
C TYR A 25 2.00 21.39 16.24
N ILE A 26 3.11 22.09 16.50
CA ILE A 26 4.18 21.59 17.36
C ILE A 26 3.67 21.30 18.78
N GLN A 27 2.85 22.18 19.33
CA GLN A 27 2.27 21.97 20.66
C GLN A 27 1.24 20.81 20.68
N LEU A 28 0.46 20.59 19.62
CA LEU A 28 -0.43 19.44 19.48
C LEU A 28 0.37 18.13 19.38
N LEU A 29 1.41 18.11 18.59
CA LEU A 29 2.33 16.96 18.49
C LEU A 29 2.90 16.61 19.87
N ASN A 30 3.44 17.59 20.59
CA ASN A 30 4.01 17.40 21.93
C ASN A 30 2.96 16.95 22.94
N TYR A 31 1.75 17.52 22.88
CA TYR A 31 0.63 17.14 23.74
C TYR A 31 0.25 15.68 23.54
N VAL A 32 0.08 15.25 22.29
CA VAL A 32 -0.23 13.85 21.96
C VAL A 32 0.92 12.93 22.38
N LYS A 33 2.18 13.30 22.13
CA LYS A 33 3.34 12.51 22.59
C LYS A 33 3.37 12.36 24.11
N THR A 34 3.04 13.41 24.85
CA THR A 34 2.97 13.35 26.33
C THR A 34 1.86 12.38 26.78
N LEU A 35 0.68 12.48 26.19
CA LEU A 35 -0.43 11.56 26.50
C LEU A 35 -0.13 10.11 26.15
N SER A 36 0.63 9.91 25.07
CA SER A 36 1.05 8.60 24.58
C SER A 36 2.16 8.00 25.45
N ALA A 37 3.09 8.83 25.94
CA ALA A 37 4.21 8.37 26.77
C ALA A 37 3.75 7.62 28.03
N ASP A 38 2.69 8.09 28.66
CA ASP A 38 2.12 7.52 29.90
C ASP A 38 1.38 6.19 29.66
N LYS A 39 1.07 5.83 28.41
CA LYS A 39 0.37 4.57 28.15
C LYS A 39 1.32 3.38 28.17
N PRO A 40 0.97 2.29 28.92
CA PRO A 40 1.75 1.06 28.92
C PRO A 40 1.67 0.37 27.54
N LYS A 41 2.68 -0.45 27.24
CA LYS A 41 2.64 -1.33 26.07
C LYS A 41 1.63 -2.47 26.29
N ASN A 42 1.09 -2.99 25.19
CA ASN A 42 0.47 -4.29 25.22
C ASN A 42 1.51 -5.35 25.60
N THR A 43 1.16 -6.27 26.46
CA THR A 43 2.05 -7.30 27.00
C THR A 43 1.44 -8.68 26.81
N GLY A 44 2.28 -9.71 26.88
CA GLY A 44 1.93 -11.11 26.76
C GLY A 44 3.21 -11.96 26.71
N LYS A 45 3.11 -13.26 26.96
CA LYS A 45 4.26 -14.16 26.86
C LYS A 45 4.83 -14.14 25.43
N ARG A 46 3.97 -14.36 24.44
CA ARG A 46 4.35 -14.34 23.01
C ARG A 46 4.19 -12.95 22.44
N LYS A 47 5.19 -12.50 21.65
CA LYS A 47 5.17 -11.25 20.93
C LYS A 47 5.33 -11.49 19.42
N VAL A 48 4.52 -10.79 18.61
CA VAL A 48 4.66 -10.77 17.15
C VAL A 48 5.56 -9.63 16.72
N TYR A 49 6.50 -9.94 15.84
CA TYR A 49 7.33 -9.00 15.11
C TYR A 49 6.92 -9.02 13.64
N TYR A 50 6.17 -7.99 13.23
CA TYR A 50 5.73 -7.80 11.85
C TYR A 50 6.82 -7.05 11.09
N ILE A 51 7.65 -7.79 10.34
CA ILE A 51 8.81 -7.21 9.66
C ILE A 51 8.40 -6.86 8.22
N SER A 52 8.56 -5.59 7.85
CA SER A 52 8.22 -5.08 6.53
C SER A 52 9.23 -4.05 6.05
N ALA A 53 9.55 -4.09 4.75
CA ALA A 53 10.37 -3.06 4.12
C ALA A 53 9.68 -1.69 4.10
N GLU A 54 8.33 -1.67 4.21
CA GLU A 54 7.53 -0.47 4.07
C GLU A 54 6.47 -0.34 5.18
N PHE A 55 6.29 0.90 5.66
CA PHE A 55 5.15 1.30 6.50
C PHE A 55 4.62 2.66 6.03
N LEU A 56 3.63 2.67 5.17
CA LEU A 56 3.02 3.91 4.67
C LEU A 56 1.97 4.43 5.67
N ILE A 57 2.46 4.96 6.78
CA ILE A 57 1.62 5.33 7.93
C ILE A 57 0.73 6.56 7.70
N GLY A 58 1.12 7.46 6.81
CA GLY A 58 0.42 8.73 6.62
C GLY A 58 0.66 9.69 7.80
N LYS A 59 -0.02 10.83 7.80
CA LYS A 59 0.00 11.77 8.92
C LYS A 59 -0.61 11.14 10.16
N LEU A 60 -0.07 11.43 11.33
CA LEU A 60 -0.44 10.77 12.58
C LEU A 60 -1.25 11.64 13.53
N LEU A 61 -1.19 12.97 13.43
CA LEU A 61 -1.86 13.85 14.39
C LEU A 61 -3.34 13.50 14.57
N SER A 62 -4.10 13.57 13.49
CA SER A 62 -5.54 13.32 13.56
C SER A 62 -5.88 11.86 13.80
N ASN A 63 -5.10 10.94 13.26
CA ASN A 63 -5.26 9.52 13.56
C ASN A 63 -5.10 9.25 15.06
N ASN A 64 -4.10 9.85 15.69
CA ASN A 64 -3.86 9.71 17.13
C ASN A 64 -4.95 10.40 17.95
N LEU A 65 -5.41 11.59 17.54
CA LEU A 65 -6.54 12.26 18.22
C LEU A 65 -7.83 11.44 18.16
N ILE A 66 -8.11 10.76 17.05
CA ILE A 66 -9.25 9.83 16.91
C ILE A 66 -9.06 8.63 17.83
N ASN A 67 -7.89 8.01 17.82
CA ASN A 67 -7.60 6.85 18.64
C ASN A 67 -7.67 7.17 20.16
N LEU A 68 -7.29 8.38 20.54
CA LEU A 68 -7.45 8.90 21.91
C LEU A 68 -8.89 9.30 22.23
N GLY A 69 -9.79 9.37 21.26
CA GLY A 69 -11.16 9.85 21.42
C GLY A 69 -11.28 11.36 21.64
N MET A 70 -10.27 12.15 21.26
CA MET A 70 -10.15 13.58 21.55
C MET A 70 -10.33 14.49 20.33
N TYR A 71 -10.53 13.94 19.14
CA TYR A 71 -10.54 14.72 17.90
C TYR A 71 -11.56 15.87 17.92
N GLN A 72 -12.79 15.59 18.35
CA GLN A 72 -13.85 16.60 18.38
C GLN A 72 -13.62 17.67 19.45
N ASP A 73 -13.10 17.30 20.61
CA ASP A 73 -12.80 18.23 21.70
C ASP A 73 -11.69 19.21 21.29
N ILE A 74 -10.60 18.70 20.70
CA ILE A 74 -9.50 19.51 20.18
C ILE A 74 -9.98 20.42 19.05
N LYS A 75 -10.80 19.91 18.13
CA LYS A 75 -11.38 20.70 17.05
C LYS A 75 -12.20 21.87 17.60
N ALA A 76 -13.10 21.61 18.56
CA ALA A 76 -13.93 22.64 19.18
C ALA A 76 -13.07 23.67 19.95
N GLU A 77 -12.02 23.24 20.65
CA GLU A 77 -11.13 24.12 21.39
C GLU A 77 -10.36 25.06 20.44
N LEU A 78 -9.88 24.56 19.31
CA LEU A 78 -9.22 25.36 18.27
C LEU A 78 -10.19 26.35 17.60
N GLU A 79 -11.38 25.88 17.22
CA GLU A 79 -12.43 26.74 16.63
C GLU A 79 -12.83 27.87 17.55
N SER A 80 -12.87 27.66 18.88
CA SER A 80 -13.20 28.69 19.86
C SER A 80 -12.23 29.87 19.88
N VAL A 81 -11.03 29.70 19.35
CA VAL A 81 -9.98 30.73 19.21
C VAL A 81 -9.70 31.09 17.74
N GLY A 82 -10.62 30.72 16.84
CA GLY A 82 -10.54 31.08 15.43
C GLY A 82 -9.51 30.28 14.61
N LYS A 83 -9.08 29.11 15.09
CA LYS A 83 -8.13 28.22 14.40
C LYS A 83 -8.85 27.02 13.78
N SER A 84 -8.30 26.50 12.69
CA SER A 84 -8.80 25.32 12.01
C SER A 84 -7.88 24.11 12.23
N LEU A 85 -8.42 23.03 12.81
CA LEU A 85 -7.66 21.80 12.96
C LEU A 85 -7.20 21.24 11.60
N SER A 86 -8.02 21.33 10.56
CA SER A 86 -7.64 20.87 9.23
C SER A 86 -6.44 21.62 8.62
N HIS A 87 -6.34 22.95 8.84
CA HIS A 87 -5.17 23.71 8.40
C HIS A 87 -3.92 23.33 9.19
N ILE A 88 -4.08 23.07 10.49
CA ILE A 88 -2.98 22.65 11.35
C ILE A 88 -2.49 21.25 10.97
N GLU A 89 -3.40 20.32 10.65
CA GLU A 89 -3.06 18.98 10.12
C GLU A 89 -2.27 19.04 8.81
N ASP A 90 -2.55 20.02 7.95
CA ASP A 90 -1.84 20.17 6.68
C ASP A 90 -0.36 20.57 6.84
N ILE A 91 0.00 21.15 7.99
CA ILE A 91 1.39 21.51 8.32
C ILE A 91 2.25 20.26 8.62
N GLU A 92 1.64 19.17 9.10
CA GLU A 92 2.36 17.94 9.41
C GLU A 92 3.03 17.36 8.17
N PRO A 93 4.37 17.13 8.19
CA PRO A 93 5.04 16.37 7.13
C PRO A 93 4.53 14.93 7.11
N GLU A 94 4.10 14.45 5.95
CA GLU A 94 3.71 13.04 5.82
C GLU A 94 4.95 12.15 5.86
N PRO A 95 5.05 11.20 6.82
CA PRO A 95 6.18 10.28 6.88
C PRO A 95 6.31 9.45 5.60
N SER A 96 7.52 9.40 5.04
CA SER A 96 7.81 8.74 3.77
C SER A 96 8.52 7.41 3.99
N LEU A 97 7.83 6.47 4.64
CA LEU A 97 8.34 5.14 5.03
C LEU A 97 7.77 4.00 4.18
N GLY A 98 7.08 4.31 3.11
CA GLY A 98 6.44 3.31 2.25
C GLY A 98 5.91 3.88 0.95
N ASN A 99 5.43 2.98 0.08
CA ASN A 99 4.87 3.32 -1.22
C ASN A 99 3.78 2.32 -1.65
N GLY A 100 2.55 2.74 -1.69
CA GLY A 100 1.45 1.94 -2.23
C GLY A 100 0.89 0.88 -1.28
N GLY A 101 0.39 -0.22 -1.86
CA GLY A 101 -0.46 -1.19 -1.18
C GLY A 101 0.21 -1.94 -0.03
N LEU A 102 1.44 -2.42 -0.23
CA LEU A 102 2.19 -3.19 0.77
C LEU A 102 2.43 -2.37 2.05
N GLY A 103 2.97 -1.15 1.90
CA GLY A 103 3.27 -0.28 3.04
C GLY A 103 1.99 0.22 3.74
N ARG A 104 0.93 0.52 2.99
CA ARG A 104 -0.34 0.93 3.60
C ARG A 104 -1.03 -0.21 4.34
N LEU A 105 -0.95 -1.43 3.82
CA LEU A 105 -1.44 -2.62 4.52
C LEU A 105 -0.72 -2.83 5.84
N ALA A 106 0.61 -2.81 5.84
CA ALA A 106 1.43 -2.91 7.04
C ALA A 106 1.00 -1.89 8.10
N SER A 107 0.72 -0.65 7.68
CA SER A 107 0.23 0.42 8.56
C SER A 107 -1.17 0.16 9.12
N CYS A 108 -2.09 -0.37 8.32
CA CYS A 108 -3.41 -0.80 8.80
C CYS A 108 -3.29 -1.94 9.82
N PHE A 109 -2.36 -2.86 9.60
CA PHE A 109 -2.16 -4.01 10.47
C PHE A 109 -1.60 -3.61 11.83
N ILE A 110 -0.58 -2.74 11.89
CA ILE A 110 -0.07 -2.29 13.21
C ILE A 110 -1.10 -1.47 14.00
N ASP A 111 -1.95 -0.67 13.31
CA ASP A 111 -3.08 0.01 13.94
C ASP A 111 -4.09 -1.00 14.53
N SER A 112 -4.43 -2.04 13.79
CA SER A 112 -5.34 -3.10 14.25
C SER A 112 -4.73 -3.95 15.36
N MET A 113 -3.43 -4.29 15.28
CA MET A 113 -2.74 -5.02 16.38
C MET A 113 -2.82 -4.25 17.69
N SER A 114 -2.59 -2.93 17.65
CA SER A 114 -2.71 -2.08 18.83
C SER A 114 -4.15 -1.95 19.33
N THR A 115 -5.11 -1.80 18.41
CA THR A 115 -6.54 -1.69 18.74
C THR A 115 -7.09 -2.97 19.35
N LEU A 116 -6.64 -4.15 18.92
CA LEU A 116 -7.02 -5.45 19.46
C LEU A 116 -6.28 -5.80 20.77
N GLY A 117 -5.33 -4.99 21.19
CA GLY A 117 -4.57 -5.20 22.42
C GLY A 117 -3.49 -6.27 22.32
N LEU A 118 -3.08 -6.66 21.11
CA LEU A 118 -2.10 -7.72 20.91
C LEU A 118 -0.69 -7.24 21.24
N ASN A 119 0.12 -8.09 21.86
CA ASN A 119 1.55 -7.87 22.02
C ASN A 119 2.24 -8.07 20.65
N ALA A 120 2.18 -7.05 19.80
CA ALA A 120 2.65 -7.12 18.42
C ALA A 120 3.19 -5.76 17.96
N GLU A 121 4.33 -5.75 17.28
CA GLU A 121 5.00 -4.53 16.85
C GLU A 121 5.48 -4.62 15.39
N GLY A 122 5.53 -3.47 14.73
CA GLY A 122 6.17 -3.35 13.42
C GLY A 122 7.68 -3.17 13.55
N VAL A 123 8.43 -3.71 12.59
CA VAL A 123 9.89 -3.50 12.48
C VAL A 123 10.23 -3.19 11.02
N GLY A 124 10.95 -2.09 10.80
CA GLY A 124 11.41 -1.63 9.49
C GLY A 124 12.61 -0.71 9.59
N LEU A 125 12.87 0.05 8.52
CA LEU A 125 13.96 1.01 8.44
C LEU A 125 13.45 2.44 8.42
N ASN A 126 14.25 3.37 8.95
CA ASN A 126 13.96 4.81 8.96
C ASN A 126 14.54 5.47 7.71
N TYR A 127 13.79 5.45 6.60
CA TYR A 127 14.25 6.08 5.35
C TYR A 127 14.14 7.61 5.43
N HIS A 128 15.25 8.32 5.25
CA HIS A 128 15.30 9.78 5.39
C HIS A 128 14.54 10.52 4.29
N TYR A 129 14.58 9.99 3.05
CA TYR A 129 13.97 10.61 1.87
C TYR A 129 12.90 9.72 1.21
N GLY A 130 12.49 8.66 1.90
CA GLY A 130 11.45 7.74 1.46
C GLY A 130 11.70 7.11 0.10
N LEU A 131 10.63 6.93 -0.70
CA LEU A 131 10.75 6.50 -2.08
C LEU A 131 11.28 7.66 -2.96
N PHE A 132 10.52 8.71 -3.09
CA PHE A 132 10.83 10.01 -3.67
C PHE A 132 9.59 10.91 -3.68
N LYS A 133 9.79 12.21 -3.81
CA LYS A 133 8.76 13.18 -4.17
C LYS A 133 8.62 13.22 -5.69
N GLN A 134 7.42 12.98 -6.20
CA GLN A 134 7.13 13.07 -7.63
C GLN A 134 6.86 14.50 -8.02
N VAL A 135 7.52 14.97 -9.07
CA VAL A 135 7.32 16.29 -9.67
C VAL A 135 7.12 16.13 -11.17
N PHE A 136 6.17 16.86 -11.76
CA PHE A 136 5.94 16.87 -13.20
C PHE A 136 6.61 18.07 -13.86
N LYS A 137 7.45 17.80 -14.86
CA LYS A 137 8.09 18.83 -15.68
C LYS A 137 8.01 18.40 -17.16
N LYS A 138 7.48 19.23 -18.04
CA LYS A 138 7.34 18.95 -19.49
C LYS A 138 6.57 17.64 -19.75
N ASN A 139 5.50 17.42 -19.00
CA ASN A 139 4.68 16.20 -19.06
C ASN A 139 5.48 14.90 -18.76
N GLU A 140 6.54 14.97 -17.97
CA GLU A 140 7.33 13.83 -17.54
C GLU A 140 7.42 13.78 -16.01
N GLN A 141 7.46 12.54 -15.46
CA GLN A 141 7.75 12.33 -14.05
C GLN A 141 9.24 12.57 -13.78
N HIS A 142 9.50 13.36 -12.75
CA HIS A 142 10.82 13.51 -12.13
C HIS A 142 10.74 13.11 -10.66
N ALA A 143 11.84 12.58 -10.14
CA ALA A 143 11.98 12.20 -8.75
C ALA A 143 12.89 13.18 -8.00
N GLU A 144 12.44 13.63 -6.84
CA GLU A 144 13.21 14.49 -5.93
C GLU A 144 13.22 13.85 -4.53
N PRO A 145 14.21 14.15 -3.66
CA PRO A 145 14.19 13.69 -2.27
C PRO A 145 12.91 14.14 -1.56
N ASN A 146 12.30 13.24 -0.79
CA ASN A 146 11.10 13.54 -0.01
C ASN A 146 11.48 13.72 1.46
N ASP A 147 11.98 14.90 1.79
CA ASP A 147 12.36 15.26 3.16
C ASP A 147 11.12 15.35 4.06
N TRP A 148 11.09 14.57 5.15
CA TRP A 148 9.95 14.49 6.06
C TRP A 148 10.34 14.52 7.53
N ILE A 149 11.64 14.30 7.84
CA ILE A 149 12.13 14.28 9.20
C ILE A 149 12.48 15.70 9.63
N GLU A 150 11.69 16.25 10.53
CA GLU A 150 11.94 17.55 11.17
C GLU A 150 12.41 17.35 12.62
N ASP A 151 12.94 18.41 13.25
CA ASP A 151 13.36 18.40 14.67
C ASP A 151 12.18 17.99 15.59
N ASN A 152 10.97 18.43 15.26
CA ASN A 152 9.75 18.02 15.93
C ASN A 152 9.02 16.98 15.09
N SER A 153 9.25 15.71 15.38
CA SER A 153 8.65 14.58 14.65
C SER A 153 8.04 13.56 15.61
N TRP A 154 7.32 12.60 15.05
CA TRP A 154 6.77 11.46 15.80
C TRP A 154 7.84 10.47 16.27
N LEU A 155 9.06 10.57 15.74
CA LEU A 155 10.16 9.70 16.13
C LEU A 155 10.54 9.92 17.60
N ILE A 156 10.74 8.82 18.31
CA ILE A 156 11.17 8.77 19.69
C ILE A 156 12.49 8.00 19.73
N PRO A 157 13.62 8.66 19.95
CA PRO A 157 14.91 7.99 20.03
C PRO A 157 14.98 7.05 21.24
N THR A 158 15.73 5.96 21.10
CA THR A 158 15.98 4.99 22.17
C THR A 158 17.47 4.77 22.36
N ASP A 159 17.85 4.14 23.47
CA ASP A 159 19.24 3.72 23.74
C ASP A 159 19.56 2.33 23.13
N ILE A 160 18.64 1.75 22.35
CA ILE A 160 18.83 0.44 21.72
C ILE A 160 19.68 0.59 20.48
N SER A 161 20.74 -0.21 20.42
CA SER A 161 21.73 -0.20 19.35
C SER A 161 22.28 -1.61 19.16
N TYR A 162 22.51 -2.01 17.91
CA TYR A 162 23.08 -3.32 17.59
C TYR A 162 24.20 -3.20 16.57
N GLU A 163 25.17 -4.11 16.67
CA GLU A 163 26.19 -4.31 15.66
C GLU A 163 25.69 -5.27 14.57
N VAL A 164 25.73 -4.82 13.32
CA VAL A 164 25.32 -5.60 12.13
C VAL A 164 26.56 -5.87 11.28
N PRO A 165 27.06 -7.13 11.25
CA PRO A 165 28.25 -7.48 10.51
C PRO A 165 27.98 -7.68 9.02
N PHE A 166 28.83 -7.08 8.19
CA PHE A 166 28.92 -7.32 6.75
C PHE A 166 30.31 -7.85 6.41
N LYS A 167 30.53 -8.33 5.19
CA LYS A 167 31.82 -8.87 4.77
C LYS A 167 33.00 -7.90 5.00
N LYS A 168 32.78 -6.63 4.69
CA LYS A 168 33.86 -5.62 4.66
C LYS A 168 33.90 -4.70 5.89
N PHE A 169 32.80 -4.59 6.62
CA PHE A 169 32.65 -3.68 7.76
C PHE A 169 31.50 -4.16 8.67
N THR A 170 31.39 -3.52 9.81
CA THR A 170 30.26 -3.68 10.74
C THR A 170 29.58 -2.32 10.90
N LEU A 171 28.26 -2.28 10.84
CA LEU A 171 27.48 -1.06 11.11
C LEU A 171 26.88 -1.12 12.51
N THR A 172 26.99 -0.02 13.24
CA THR A 172 26.24 0.18 14.48
C THR A 172 24.91 0.83 14.13
N SER A 173 23.81 0.20 14.51
CA SER A 173 22.47 0.75 14.32
C SER A 173 22.07 1.69 15.47
N LYS A 174 21.04 2.48 15.23
CA LYS A 174 20.21 3.14 16.27
C LYS A 174 18.75 2.78 16.02
N LEU A 175 17.94 2.80 17.07
CA LEU A 175 16.51 2.52 16.98
C LEU A 175 15.71 3.75 17.38
N ASP A 176 14.89 4.25 16.45
CA ASP A 176 13.83 5.20 16.73
C ASP A 176 12.47 4.46 16.74
N ARG A 177 11.54 4.94 17.57
CA ARG A 177 10.19 4.38 17.69
C ARG A 177 9.14 5.40 17.34
N ILE A 178 8.01 4.92 16.82
CA ILE A 178 6.75 5.67 16.72
C ILE A 178 5.72 4.93 17.56
N ASP A 179 5.02 5.66 18.45
CA ASP A 179 3.92 5.12 19.22
C ASP A 179 2.72 4.83 18.31
N ILE A 180 2.19 3.62 18.38
CA ILE A 180 1.00 3.18 17.67
C ILE A 180 -0.13 3.00 18.68
N LEU A 181 -1.00 3.98 18.74
CA LEU A 181 -2.12 4.01 19.69
C LEU A 181 -3.27 3.12 19.21
N GLY A 182 -3.83 2.32 20.10
CA GLY A 182 -5.07 1.60 19.84
C GLY A 182 -6.30 2.50 19.98
N TYR A 183 -7.35 2.21 19.22
CA TYR A 183 -8.60 2.99 19.26
C TYR A 183 -9.29 2.89 20.61
N LYS A 184 -9.33 4.02 21.33
CA LYS A 184 -9.90 4.13 22.71
C LYS A 184 -9.32 3.09 23.68
N LYS A 185 -8.02 2.76 23.53
CA LYS A 185 -7.29 1.87 24.43
C LYS A 185 -6.36 2.66 25.37
N ASP A 186 -6.14 2.12 26.54
CA ASP A 186 -5.17 2.69 27.49
C ASP A 186 -3.77 2.11 27.31
N THR A 187 -3.56 1.39 26.22
CA THR A 187 -2.29 0.76 25.84
C THR A 187 -1.85 1.21 24.46
N LYS A 188 -0.59 0.90 24.13
CA LYS A 188 0.03 1.18 22.82
C LYS A 188 0.93 0.02 22.36
N ASN A 189 1.30 0.06 21.08
CA ASN A 189 2.40 -0.72 20.51
C ASN A 189 3.45 0.23 19.93
N TYR A 190 4.52 -0.32 19.34
CA TYR A 190 5.53 0.47 18.65
C TYR A 190 5.66 0.08 17.17
N LEU A 191 6.00 1.05 16.36
CA LEU A 191 6.70 0.86 15.10
C LEU A 191 8.19 1.11 15.38
N ASN A 192 9.00 0.07 15.27
CA ASN A 192 10.43 0.09 15.48
C ASN A 192 11.13 0.37 14.14
N LEU A 193 11.87 1.46 14.05
CA LEU A 193 12.54 1.92 12.85
C LEU A 193 14.06 1.99 13.09
N PHE A 194 14.78 1.05 12.49
CA PHE A 194 16.24 1.04 12.57
C PHE A 194 16.86 1.96 11.55
N ASP A 195 17.96 2.58 11.93
CA ASP A 195 18.72 3.55 11.15
C ASP A 195 20.22 3.37 11.37
N ILE A 196 21.04 3.84 10.46
CA ILE A 196 22.48 4.01 10.67
C ILE A 196 22.75 5.24 11.55
N GLN A 197 23.94 5.32 12.15
CA GLN A 197 24.27 6.40 13.10
C GLN A 197 24.15 7.78 12.46
N SER A 198 24.60 7.94 11.22
CA SER A 198 24.48 9.18 10.47
C SER A 198 24.34 8.93 8.98
N VAL A 199 23.41 9.63 8.36
CA VAL A 199 23.18 9.62 6.91
C VAL A 199 23.87 10.83 6.30
N ASN A 200 24.45 10.69 5.11
CA ASN A 200 25.11 11.79 4.40
C ASN A 200 24.29 12.29 3.19
N PRO A 201 23.47 13.33 3.34
CA PRO A 201 22.67 13.88 2.24
C PRO A 201 23.52 14.43 1.08
N LYS A 202 24.79 14.75 1.32
CA LYS A 202 25.72 15.26 0.28
C LYS A 202 26.07 14.20 -0.78
N LEU A 203 25.75 12.94 -0.54
CA LEU A 203 25.87 11.87 -1.53
C LEU A 203 24.86 12.02 -2.67
N ILE A 204 23.74 12.71 -2.45
CA ILE A 204 22.71 12.97 -3.45
C ILE A 204 23.24 14.04 -4.42
N LYS A 205 23.33 13.69 -5.71
CA LYS A 205 23.90 14.56 -6.76
C LYS A 205 22.82 15.31 -7.54
N LYS A 206 21.82 14.58 -8.05
CA LYS A 206 20.73 15.13 -8.86
C LYS A 206 19.49 14.26 -8.69
N GLY A 207 18.35 14.89 -8.35
CA GLY A 207 17.13 14.15 -8.09
C GLY A 207 17.35 13.14 -6.97
N ILE A 208 17.22 11.86 -7.25
CA ILE A 208 17.47 10.75 -6.32
C ILE A 208 18.73 9.94 -6.69
N GLU A 209 19.58 10.45 -7.57
CA GLU A 209 20.86 9.82 -7.89
C GLU A 209 21.89 10.07 -6.79
N PHE A 210 22.51 9.00 -6.31
CA PHE A 210 23.54 9.08 -5.26
C PHE A 210 24.59 7.97 -5.42
N ASP A 211 25.69 8.09 -4.71
CA ASP A 211 26.71 7.05 -4.66
C ASP A 211 26.23 5.82 -3.88
N LYS A 212 25.87 4.76 -4.60
CA LYS A 212 25.34 3.50 -4.04
C LYS A 212 26.39 2.65 -3.33
N THR A 213 27.67 3.00 -3.44
CA THR A 213 28.77 2.21 -2.83
C THR A 213 29.15 2.66 -1.41
N ALA A 214 28.75 3.86 -1.03
CA ALA A 214 29.03 4.44 0.28
C ALA A 214 28.03 3.95 1.34
N ILE A 215 27.95 2.63 1.55
CA ILE A 215 26.91 1.95 2.35
C ILE A 215 26.83 2.51 3.78
N GLU A 216 27.98 2.79 4.41
CA GLU A 216 28.03 3.29 5.78
C GLU A 216 27.37 4.67 5.96
N GLU A 217 27.10 5.39 4.85
CA GLU A 217 26.51 6.73 4.86
C GLU A 217 25.18 6.81 4.09
N ASN A 218 24.83 5.79 3.28
CA ASN A 218 23.68 5.86 2.37
C ASN A 218 22.57 4.84 2.65
N LEU A 219 22.80 3.86 3.54
CA LEU A 219 21.94 2.68 3.70
C LEU A 219 20.46 3.03 3.88
N THR A 220 20.17 4.06 4.64
CA THR A 220 18.80 4.50 4.98
C THR A 220 18.41 5.82 4.29
N LEU A 221 19.10 6.22 3.21
CA LEU A 221 18.69 7.39 2.41
C LEU A 221 17.33 7.20 1.77
N PHE A 222 17.18 6.16 0.94
CA PHE A 222 15.98 5.92 0.14
C PHE A 222 15.43 4.48 0.28
N LEU A 223 14.11 4.39 0.30
CA LEU A 223 13.38 3.14 0.07
C LEU A 223 13.48 2.78 -1.41
N TYR A 224 13.75 1.53 -1.73
CA TYR A 224 13.87 1.01 -3.09
C TYR A 224 14.77 1.86 -4.00
N PRO A 225 16.07 1.96 -3.68
CA PRO A 225 17.01 2.62 -4.58
C PRO A 225 17.00 1.97 -5.96
N ASP A 226 17.39 2.74 -6.97
CA ASP A 226 17.50 2.23 -8.34
C ASP A 226 18.44 1.02 -8.38
N ASP A 227 17.90 -0.12 -8.76
CA ASP A 227 18.55 -1.43 -8.84
C ASP A 227 18.79 -1.89 -10.29
N SER A 228 18.83 -0.96 -11.22
CA SER A 228 19.17 -1.23 -12.63
C SER A 228 20.63 -1.62 -12.85
N ASP A 229 21.47 -1.47 -11.84
CA ASP A 229 22.87 -1.88 -11.82
C ASP A 229 23.23 -2.74 -10.60
N LYS A 230 24.38 -3.41 -10.67
CA LYS A 230 24.88 -4.27 -9.59
C LYS A 230 24.96 -3.56 -8.23
N ASN A 231 25.39 -2.31 -8.19
CA ASN A 231 25.54 -1.57 -6.93
C ASN A 231 24.19 -1.29 -6.28
N GLY A 232 23.15 -1.04 -7.08
CA GLY A 232 21.78 -0.90 -6.60
C GLY A 232 21.22 -2.21 -6.07
N GLU A 233 21.45 -3.33 -6.76
CA GLU A 233 21.05 -4.65 -6.29
C GLU A 233 21.78 -5.02 -4.98
N LEU A 234 23.08 -4.76 -4.87
CA LEU A 234 23.84 -4.97 -3.63
C LEU A 234 23.30 -4.09 -2.49
N LEU A 235 22.99 -2.81 -2.76
CA LEU A 235 22.43 -1.92 -1.75
C LEU A 235 21.10 -2.44 -1.20
N ARG A 236 20.24 -3.02 -2.04
CA ARG A 236 19.02 -3.66 -1.57
C ARG A 236 19.30 -4.84 -0.63
N ILE A 237 20.31 -5.67 -0.93
CA ILE A 237 20.72 -6.77 -0.03
C ILE A 237 21.25 -6.19 1.31
N TYR A 238 22.06 -5.13 1.27
CA TYR A 238 22.51 -4.44 2.47
C TYR A 238 21.34 -3.94 3.33
N GLN A 239 20.34 -3.29 2.72
CA GLN A 239 19.16 -2.80 3.41
C GLN A 239 18.33 -3.94 4.05
N GLN A 240 18.06 -4.99 3.29
CA GLN A 240 17.29 -6.14 3.79
C GLN A 240 18.00 -6.83 4.96
N TYR A 241 19.30 -7.08 4.84
CA TYR A 241 20.05 -7.70 5.93
C TYR A 241 20.15 -6.80 7.16
N PHE A 242 20.41 -5.52 6.97
CA PHE A 242 20.43 -4.56 8.09
C PHE A 242 19.10 -4.56 8.85
N MET A 243 17.99 -4.56 8.14
CA MET A 243 16.66 -4.64 8.74
C MET A 243 16.46 -5.92 9.55
N VAL A 244 16.73 -7.08 8.97
CA VAL A 244 16.43 -8.35 9.62
C VAL A 244 17.41 -8.72 10.72
N SER A 245 18.68 -8.32 10.63
CA SER A 245 19.67 -8.54 11.69
C SER A 245 19.31 -7.75 12.94
N ASN A 246 18.92 -6.49 12.78
CA ASN A 246 18.42 -5.68 13.89
C ASN A 246 17.15 -6.25 14.50
N ALA A 247 16.18 -6.66 13.65
CA ALA A 247 14.94 -7.27 14.12
C ALA A 247 15.19 -8.56 14.92
N ALA A 248 16.08 -9.42 14.43
CA ALA A 248 16.42 -10.68 15.08
C ALA A 248 17.10 -10.46 16.44
N GLN A 249 18.03 -9.50 16.53
CA GLN A 249 18.69 -9.17 17.78
C GLN A 249 17.71 -8.58 18.80
N LEU A 250 16.85 -7.64 18.38
CA LEU A 250 15.79 -7.07 19.23
C LEU A 250 14.84 -8.18 19.75
N LEU A 251 14.42 -9.08 18.89
CA LEU A 251 13.53 -10.19 19.21
C LEU A 251 14.15 -11.11 20.28
N ILE A 252 15.41 -11.50 20.12
CA ILE A 252 16.12 -12.37 21.05
C ILE A 252 16.27 -11.70 22.40
N ASP A 253 16.74 -10.44 22.45
CA ASP A 253 16.91 -9.71 23.69
C ASP A 253 15.58 -9.54 24.44
N GLU A 254 14.51 -9.18 23.74
CA GLU A 254 13.20 -9.03 24.35
C GLU A 254 12.60 -10.37 24.81
N ALA A 255 12.85 -11.48 24.09
CA ALA A 255 12.42 -12.82 24.51
C ALA A 255 13.15 -13.26 25.78
N ILE A 256 14.45 -13.07 25.87
CA ILE A 256 15.25 -13.32 27.09
C ILE A 256 14.72 -12.47 28.28
N ALA A 257 14.44 -11.20 28.03
CA ALA A 257 13.89 -10.30 29.06
C ALA A 257 12.51 -10.76 29.57
N ARG A 258 11.73 -11.45 28.75
CA ARG A 258 10.45 -12.07 29.13
C ARG A 258 10.58 -13.46 29.75
N GLY A 259 11.80 -14.01 29.86
CA GLY A 259 12.09 -15.27 30.53
C GLY A 259 12.35 -16.46 29.62
N SER A 260 12.52 -16.29 28.30
CA SER A 260 12.91 -17.35 27.39
C SER A 260 14.35 -17.82 27.67
N ASN A 261 14.57 -19.11 27.62
CA ASN A 261 15.88 -19.75 27.63
C ASN A 261 16.43 -20.00 26.20
N LEU A 262 15.72 -19.50 25.20
CA LEU A 262 15.90 -19.62 23.74
C LEU A 262 15.63 -21.01 23.14
N HIS A 263 15.64 -22.09 23.91
CA HIS A 263 15.14 -23.40 23.45
C HIS A 263 13.62 -23.41 23.28
N ASP A 264 12.93 -22.52 23.99
CA ASP A 264 11.49 -22.28 23.95
C ASP A 264 11.13 -20.96 23.22
N LEU A 265 12.03 -20.43 22.39
CA LEU A 265 11.88 -19.10 21.75
C LEU A 265 10.56 -18.96 20.97
N ALA A 266 10.09 -20.03 20.34
CA ALA A 266 8.83 -20.05 19.62
C ALA A 266 7.60 -19.79 20.52
N ASP A 267 7.69 -20.01 21.83
CA ASP A 267 6.63 -19.65 22.79
C ASP A 267 6.63 -18.16 23.13
N TYR A 268 7.73 -17.47 22.92
CA TYR A 268 7.94 -16.06 23.29
C TYR A 268 7.90 -15.11 22.12
N ALA A 269 8.18 -15.57 20.91
CA ALA A 269 8.28 -14.73 19.74
C ALA A 269 7.69 -15.38 18.50
N TYR A 270 7.10 -14.55 17.65
CA TYR A 270 6.68 -14.93 16.31
C TYR A 270 7.08 -13.86 15.30
N VAL A 271 7.61 -14.25 14.17
CA VAL A 271 7.98 -13.35 13.07
C VAL A 271 6.99 -13.52 11.93
N GLN A 272 6.32 -12.44 11.53
CA GLN A 272 5.54 -12.42 10.30
C GLN A 272 6.36 -11.72 9.21
N ILE A 273 6.73 -12.46 8.18
CA ILE A 273 7.46 -11.97 7.01
C ILE A 273 6.46 -11.36 6.02
N ASN A 274 6.57 -10.04 5.79
CA ASN A 274 5.70 -9.32 4.87
C ASN A 274 6.36 -9.23 3.49
N ASP A 275 5.94 -10.08 2.57
CA ASP A 275 6.61 -10.39 1.30
C ASP A 275 8.01 -11.00 1.52
N THR A 276 8.89 -11.03 0.50
CA THR A 276 10.21 -11.67 0.58
C THR A 276 11.33 -10.75 1.09
N HIS A 277 11.07 -9.46 1.28
CA HIS A 277 12.09 -8.53 1.73
C HIS A 277 12.75 -8.92 3.08
N PRO A 278 12.00 -9.46 4.08
CA PRO A 278 12.58 -9.92 5.33
C PRO A 278 13.07 -11.38 5.36
N SER A 279 13.09 -12.10 4.24
CA SER A 279 13.38 -13.56 4.20
C SER A 279 14.69 -13.94 4.88
N MET A 280 15.72 -13.08 4.82
CA MET A 280 17.00 -13.31 5.48
C MET A 280 16.92 -13.39 7.01
N VAL A 281 15.78 -13.06 7.63
CA VAL A 281 15.56 -13.25 9.07
C VAL A 281 15.68 -14.74 9.47
N ILE A 282 15.31 -15.66 8.58
CA ILE A 282 15.40 -17.10 8.82
C ILE A 282 16.85 -17.53 9.05
N PRO A 283 17.78 -17.38 8.07
CA PRO A 283 19.18 -17.76 8.31
C PRO A 283 19.84 -16.88 9.37
N GLU A 284 19.45 -15.62 9.58
CA GLU A 284 20.03 -14.78 10.62
C GLU A 284 19.65 -15.23 12.04
N LEU A 285 18.40 -15.60 12.28
CA LEU A 285 17.99 -16.19 13.56
C LEU A 285 18.73 -17.52 13.83
N ILE A 286 18.84 -18.39 12.83
CA ILE A 286 19.60 -19.65 12.97
C ILE A 286 21.07 -19.34 13.31
N ARG A 287 21.70 -18.37 12.63
CA ARG A 287 23.07 -17.95 12.91
C ARG A 287 23.24 -17.45 14.34
N LEU A 288 22.38 -16.54 14.77
CA LEU A 288 22.44 -15.97 16.13
C LEU A 288 22.25 -17.05 17.21
N LEU A 289 21.27 -17.93 17.03
CA LEU A 289 21.02 -19.04 17.96
C LEU A 289 22.20 -20.01 18.02
N THR A 290 22.85 -20.31 16.90
CA THR A 290 23.98 -21.24 16.86
C THR A 290 25.29 -20.62 17.31
N GLU A 291 25.65 -19.45 16.79
CA GLU A 291 26.96 -18.83 17.02
C GLU A 291 27.06 -18.07 18.35
N LYS A 292 26.02 -17.28 18.69
CA LYS A 292 26.02 -16.50 19.95
C LYS A 292 25.49 -17.29 21.14
N HIS A 293 24.49 -18.13 20.94
CA HIS A 293 23.80 -18.84 22.02
C HIS A 293 24.06 -20.34 22.06
N GLN A 294 24.92 -20.86 21.19
CA GLN A 294 25.41 -22.24 21.19
C GLN A 294 24.33 -23.32 21.09
N ILE A 295 23.18 -22.99 20.54
CA ILE A 295 22.11 -23.95 20.25
C ILE A 295 22.54 -24.79 19.04
N LYS A 296 22.29 -26.09 19.07
CA LYS A 296 22.64 -26.98 17.95
C LYS A 296 21.90 -26.57 16.67
N PHE A 297 22.58 -26.65 15.52
CA PHE A 297 22.02 -26.23 14.24
C PHE A 297 20.66 -26.83 13.92
N ALA A 298 20.50 -28.14 14.08
CA ALA A 298 19.24 -28.84 13.82
C ALA A 298 18.09 -28.30 14.72
N GLU A 299 18.39 -28.04 16.00
CA GLU A 299 17.44 -27.48 16.93
C GLU A 299 17.08 -26.03 16.59
N ALA A 300 18.08 -25.20 16.23
CA ALA A 300 17.86 -23.83 15.80
C ALA A 300 16.96 -23.75 14.56
N VAL A 301 17.13 -24.66 13.59
CA VAL A 301 16.26 -24.75 12.41
C VAL A 301 14.82 -25.05 12.82
N GLU A 302 14.59 -25.99 13.73
CA GLU A 302 13.22 -26.33 14.19
C GLU A 302 12.58 -25.19 15.01
N ILE A 303 13.35 -24.51 15.86
CA ILE A 303 12.86 -23.32 16.58
C ILE A 303 12.38 -22.26 15.58
N VAL A 304 13.21 -21.93 14.61
CA VAL A 304 12.90 -20.90 13.61
C VAL A 304 11.70 -21.30 12.75
N ARG A 305 11.63 -22.56 12.29
CA ARG A 305 10.51 -23.08 11.51
C ARG A 305 9.17 -22.91 12.24
N ASN A 306 9.16 -23.05 13.56
CA ASN A 306 7.93 -22.96 14.37
C ASN A 306 7.55 -21.55 14.78
N MET A 307 8.38 -20.54 14.50
CA MET A 307 8.13 -19.15 14.91
C MET A 307 8.09 -18.16 13.74
N VAL A 308 8.05 -18.64 12.51
CA VAL A 308 8.03 -17.78 11.31
C VAL A 308 6.80 -18.10 10.47
N GLY A 309 6.10 -17.07 10.02
CA GLY A 309 5.06 -17.12 9.01
C GLY A 309 5.42 -16.24 7.81
N TYR A 310 5.05 -16.69 6.62
CA TYR A 310 5.30 -15.98 5.36
C TYR A 310 3.99 -15.55 4.71
N THR A 311 3.85 -14.25 4.46
CA THR A 311 2.77 -13.67 3.67
C THR A 311 3.29 -13.35 2.27
N ASN A 312 2.74 -13.99 1.24
CA ASN A 312 3.03 -13.69 -0.15
C ASN A 312 2.12 -12.58 -0.67
N HIS A 313 2.69 -11.54 -1.28
CA HIS A 313 1.96 -10.44 -1.92
C HIS A 313 2.14 -10.41 -3.44
N THR A 314 2.82 -11.40 -4.02
CA THR A 314 3.24 -11.39 -5.42
C THR A 314 2.71 -12.63 -6.13
N ILE A 315 1.94 -12.44 -7.22
CA ILE A 315 1.51 -13.56 -8.07
C ILE A 315 2.53 -13.87 -9.14
N LEU A 316 3.14 -12.83 -9.75
CA LEU A 316 4.08 -13.01 -10.86
C LEU A 316 5.31 -13.79 -10.42
N ALA A 317 5.51 -15.02 -10.95
CA ALA A 317 6.65 -15.86 -10.63
C ALA A 317 8.00 -15.17 -10.93
N GLU A 318 8.04 -14.37 -12.00
CA GLU A 318 9.24 -13.59 -12.35
C GLU A 318 9.57 -12.51 -11.32
N ALA A 319 8.57 -12.02 -10.61
CA ALA A 319 8.73 -10.98 -9.57
C ALA A 319 9.05 -11.57 -8.19
N LEU A 320 9.03 -12.89 -8.01
CA LEU A 320 9.54 -13.53 -6.80
C LEU A 320 11.06 -13.32 -6.72
N GLU A 321 11.49 -12.73 -5.61
CA GLU A 321 12.86 -12.28 -5.42
C GLU A 321 13.87 -13.43 -5.43
N LYS A 322 14.90 -13.27 -6.24
CA LYS A 322 16.01 -14.22 -6.39
C LYS A 322 17.32 -13.44 -6.39
N TRP A 323 18.22 -13.79 -5.49
CA TRP A 323 19.52 -13.13 -5.42
C TRP A 323 20.63 -14.05 -5.95
N PRO A 324 21.54 -13.55 -6.82
CA PRO A 324 22.75 -14.28 -7.15
C PRO A 324 23.54 -14.63 -5.88
N LEU A 325 23.99 -15.87 -5.77
CA LEU A 325 24.69 -16.35 -4.59
C LEU A 325 26.00 -15.58 -4.34
N ASP A 326 26.68 -15.17 -5.40
CA ASP A 326 27.90 -14.35 -5.32
C ASP A 326 27.62 -12.93 -4.79
N TYR A 327 26.43 -12.36 -5.06
CA TYR A 327 26.01 -11.07 -4.47
C TYR A 327 25.80 -11.19 -2.96
N LEU A 328 25.14 -12.27 -2.54
CA LEU A 328 24.98 -12.55 -1.10
C LEU A 328 26.34 -12.81 -0.44
N ASP A 329 27.27 -13.53 -1.10
CA ASP A 329 28.62 -13.75 -0.60
C ASP A 329 29.47 -12.47 -0.54
N GLU A 330 29.19 -11.50 -1.42
CA GLU A 330 29.84 -10.19 -1.39
C GLU A 330 29.39 -9.34 -0.17
N VAL A 331 28.15 -9.50 0.26
CA VAL A 331 27.54 -8.71 1.33
C VAL A 331 27.53 -9.45 2.67
N VAL A 332 27.03 -10.68 2.70
CA VAL A 332 26.72 -11.46 3.92
C VAL A 332 27.21 -12.92 3.82
N PRO A 333 28.53 -13.16 3.65
CA PRO A 333 29.07 -14.53 3.47
C PRO A 333 28.75 -15.47 4.62
N HIS A 334 28.59 -14.95 5.83
CA HIS A 334 28.21 -15.72 7.02
C HIS A 334 26.78 -16.29 6.90
N LEU A 335 25.84 -15.58 6.24
CA LEU A 335 24.52 -16.12 5.94
C LEU A 335 24.54 -17.13 4.79
N VAL A 336 25.44 -16.96 3.81
CA VAL A 336 25.57 -17.89 2.68
C VAL A 336 25.92 -19.30 3.19
N VAL A 337 26.73 -19.41 4.24
CA VAL A 337 27.02 -20.71 4.89
C VAL A 337 25.75 -21.37 5.42
N ILE A 338 24.89 -20.61 6.08
CA ILE A 338 23.61 -21.11 6.61
C ILE A 338 22.66 -21.46 5.47
N ILE A 339 22.50 -20.59 4.48
CA ILE A 339 21.61 -20.81 3.31
C ILE A 339 21.99 -22.10 2.58
N LYS A 340 23.29 -22.36 2.37
CA LYS A 340 23.75 -23.59 1.75
C LYS A 340 23.38 -24.83 2.57
N LYS A 341 23.54 -24.78 3.89
CA LYS A 341 23.12 -25.87 4.77
C LYS A 341 21.60 -26.11 4.73
N LEU A 342 20.81 -25.03 4.65
CA LEU A 342 19.37 -25.15 4.48
C LEU A 342 18.99 -25.77 3.12
N ASP A 343 19.67 -25.38 2.04
CA ASP A 343 19.47 -25.99 0.72
C ASP A 343 19.87 -27.47 0.70
N GLU A 344 20.97 -27.85 1.41
CA GLU A 344 21.37 -29.26 1.59
C GLU A 344 20.31 -30.10 2.30
N LEU A 345 19.66 -29.54 3.34
CA LEU A 345 18.52 -30.19 4.02
C LEU A 345 17.36 -30.42 3.06
N VAL A 346 17.01 -29.40 2.28
CA VAL A 346 15.92 -29.48 1.29
C VAL A 346 16.25 -30.54 0.22
N ARG A 347 17.46 -30.55 -0.31
CA ARG A 347 17.89 -31.53 -1.33
C ARG A 347 17.96 -32.96 -0.80
N ALA A 348 18.26 -33.15 0.48
CA ALA A 348 18.27 -34.47 1.10
C ALA A 348 16.84 -35.04 1.24
N GLU A 349 15.86 -34.18 1.41
CA GLU A 349 14.45 -34.54 1.60
C GLU A 349 13.68 -34.62 0.27
N TYR A 350 13.92 -33.65 -0.64
CA TYR A 350 13.16 -33.49 -1.88
C TYR A 350 14.05 -33.49 -3.12
N GLN A 351 13.74 -34.37 -4.09
CA GLN A 351 14.49 -34.51 -5.34
C GLN A 351 14.05 -33.51 -6.42
N ASP A 352 12.90 -32.82 -6.25
CA ASP A 352 12.35 -31.89 -7.22
C ASP A 352 13.18 -30.57 -7.28
N PRO A 353 13.82 -30.26 -8.43
CA PRO A 353 14.58 -29.02 -8.57
C PRO A 353 13.73 -27.73 -8.42
N SER A 354 12.43 -27.82 -8.66
CA SER A 354 11.53 -26.65 -8.62
C SER A 354 11.31 -26.10 -7.20
N VAL A 355 11.62 -26.89 -6.17
CA VAL A 355 11.48 -26.51 -4.76
C VAL A 355 12.81 -26.22 -4.05
N GLN A 356 13.94 -26.35 -4.75
CA GLN A 356 15.26 -26.08 -4.19
C GLN A 356 15.43 -24.57 -3.89
N ILE A 357 16.18 -24.26 -2.84
CA ILE A 357 16.47 -22.88 -2.47
C ILE A 357 17.47 -22.26 -3.44
N ILE A 358 18.54 -23.01 -3.78
CA ILE A 358 19.55 -22.54 -4.72
C ILE A 358 19.33 -23.25 -6.06
N ASP A 359 19.06 -22.49 -7.11
CA ASP A 359 18.82 -23.03 -8.45
C ASP A 359 20.13 -23.37 -9.20
N LYS A 360 19.99 -23.94 -10.40
CA LYS A 360 21.12 -24.32 -11.27
C LYS A 360 21.96 -23.13 -11.73
N GLN A 361 21.36 -21.92 -11.76
CA GLN A 361 22.03 -20.67 -12.08
C GLN A 361 22.69 -20.02 -10.85
N LYS A 362 22.74 -20.73 -9.73
CA LYS A 362 23.27 -20.24 -8.45
C LYS A 362 22.56 -18.99 -7.94
N ARG A 363 21.23 -18.94 -8.07
CA ARG A 363 20.39 -17.89 -7.49
C ARG A 363 19.65 -18.48 -6.29
N VAL A 364 19.58 -17.70 -5.22
CA VAL A 364 18.83 -18.03 -4.00
C VAL A 364 17.40 -17.54 -4.16
N HIS A 365 16.44 -18.46 -4.12
CA HIS A 365 15.00 -18.16 -4.16
C HIS A 365 14.51 -17.86 -2.75
N MET A 366 14.22 -16.59 -2.47
CA MET A 366 13.85 -16.14 -1.13
C MET A 366 12.53 -16.76 -0.67
N ALA A 367 11.50 -16.78 -1.51
CA ALA A 367 10.23 -17.41 -1.20
C ALA A 367 10.34 -18.92 -0.93
N HIS A 368 11.23 -19.64 -1.63
CA HIS A 368 11.44 -21.06 -1.38
C HIS A 368 11.98 -21.30 0.04
N MET A 369 12.93 -20.48 0.47
CA MET A 369 13.45 -20.54 1.83
C MET A 369 12.36 -20.25 2.87
N ASP A 370 11.54 -19.22 2.61
CA ASP A 370 10.42 -18.87 3.49
C ASP A 370 9.43 -20.01 3.63
N ILE A 371 9.05 -20.67 2.53
CA ILE A 371 8.06 -21.75 2.55
C ILE A 371 8.60 -22.99 3.27
N HIS A 372 9.84 -23.37 3.03
CA HIS A 372 10.43 -24.54 3.71
C HIS A 372 10.57 -24.34 5.22
N PHE A 373 10.98 -23.14 5.64
CA PHE A 373 11.35 -22.86 7.03
C PHE A 373 10.39 -21.90 7.75
N SER A 374 9.12 -21.94 7.38
CA SER A 374 8.01 -21.33 8.11
C SER A 374 6.95 -22.37 8.48
N ASN A 375 6.06 -22.04 9.40
CA ASN A 375 4.93 -22.89 9.77
C ASN A 375 3.62 -22.48 9.09
N SER A 376 3.59 -21.30 8.44
CA SER A 376 2.41 -20.78 7.76
C SER A 376 2.82 -20.01 6.51
N VAL A 377 2.08 -20.23 5.43
CA VAL A 377 2.19 -19.50 4.15
C VAL A 377 0.81 -19.03 3.76
N ASN A 378 0.59 -17.73 3.69
CA ASN A 378 -0.71 -17.24 3.30
C ASN A 378 -0.68 -16.35 2.06
N GLY A 379 -1.75 -16.49 1.26
CA GLY A 379 -2.15 -15.49 0.28
C GLY A 379 -2.95 -14.37 0.93
N VAL A 380 -3.30 -13.35 0.16
CA VAL A 380 -3.90 -12.10 0.66
C VAL A 380 -5.29 -11.79 0.08
N ALA A 381 -5.84 -12.71 -0.69
CA ALA A 381 -7.21 -12.77 -1.16
C ALA A 381 -7.55 -14.22 -1.53
N ALA A 382 -8.83 -14.58 -1.56
CA ALA A 382 -9.25 -15.96 -1.84
C ALA A 382 -8.72 -16.44 -3.20
N LEU A 383 -8.96 -15.68 -4.28
CA LEU A 383 -8.45 -16.02 -5.62
C LEU A 383 -6.92 -16.12 -5.64
N HIS A 384 -6.21 -15.18 -5.02
CA HIS A 384 -4.76 -15.19 -4.94
C HIS A 384 -4.26 -16.50 -4.32
N THR A 385 -4.84 -16.89 -3.20
CA THR A 385 -4.46 -18.11 -2.50
C THR A 385 -4.68 -19.36 -3.36
N GLU A 386 -5.78 -19.42 -4.11
CA GLU A 386 -6.03 -20.52 -5.04
C GLU A 386 -5.05 -20.53 -6.22
N ILE A 387 -4.66 -19.37 -6.75
CA ILE A 387 -3.62 -19.28 -7.79
C ILE A 387 -2.27 -19.78 -7.25
N LEU A 388 -1.90 -19.40 -6.02
CA LEU A 388 -0.68 -19.90 -5.39
C LEU A 388 -0.69 -21.43 -5.26
N LYS A 389 -1.78 -22.03 -4.79
CA LYS A 389 -1.93 -23.46 -4.61
C LYS A 389 -1.93 -24.26 -5.91
N ASN A 390 -2.61 -23.75 -6.93
CA ASN A 390 -2.91 -24.50 -8.15
C ASN A 390 -1.96 -24.19 -9.31
N SER A 391 -1.24 -23.09 -9.26
CA SER A 391 -0.33 -22.61 -10.32
C SER A 391 1.06 -22.29 -9.77
N GLU A 392 1.27 -21.10 -9.22
CA GLU A 392 2.57 -20.50 -8.95
C GLU A 392 3.44 -21.28 -7.93
N LEU A 393 2.82 -21.78 -6.86
CA LEU A 393 3.48 -22.53 -5.80
C LEU A 393 2.93 -23.96 -5.66
N LYS A 394 2.41 -24.51 -6.75
CA LYS A 394 1.77 -25.85 -6.79
C LYS A 394 2.69 -26.95 -6.25
N ALA A 395 3.97 -26.92 -6.58
CA ALA A 395 4.93 -27.89 -6.08
C ALA A 395 5.06 -27.83 -4.55
N PHE A 396 5.10 -26.63 -3.98
CA PHE A 396 5.13 -26.43 -2.53
C PHE A 396 3.83 -26.80 -1.83
N TYR A 397 2.70 -26.51 -2.47
CA TYR A 397 1.40 -26.92 -1.92
C TYR A 397 1.27 -28.45 -1.86
N ALA A 398 1.83 -29.15 -2.82
CA ALA A 398 1.88 -30.62 -2.78
C ALA A 398 2.75 -31.17 -1.64
N LEU A 399 3.80 -30.44 -1.22
CA LEU A 399 4.66 -30.81 -0.09
C LEU A 399 4.07 -30.44 1.27
N TYR A 400 3.43 -29.26 1.36
CA TYR A 400 3.01 -28.64 2.63
C TYR A 400 1.58 -28.09 2.56
N PRO A 401 0.57 -28.92 2.21
CA PRO A 401 -0.80 -28.42 2.06
C PRO A 401 -1.35 -27.74 3.34
N GLU A 402 -0.90 -28.20 4.51
CA GLU A 402 -1.30 -27.68 5.81
C GLU A 402 -0.79 -26.27 6.12
N LYS A 403 0.31 -25.83 5.48
CA LYS A 403 0.86 -24.48 5.68
C LYS A 403 0.05 -23.41 4.93
N PHE A 404 -0.59 -23.77 3.80
CA PHE A 404 -1.23 -22.81 2.91
C PHE A 404 -2.62 -22.41 3.40
N ASN A 405 -2.80 -21.12 3.62
CA ASN A 405 -4.06 -20.56 4.04
C ASN A 405 -4.29 -19.16 3.44
N ASN A 406 -5.53 -18.66 3.53
CA ASN A 406 -5.90 -17.32 3.07
C ASN A 406 -6.13 -16.38 4.26
N LYS A 407 -5.54 -15.18 4.14
CA LYS A 407 -5.87 -14.04 5.01
C LYS A 407 -6.18 -12.86 4.10
N THR A 408 -7.45 -12.72 3.71
CA THR A 408 -7.87 -11.59 2.87
C THR A 408 -7.48 -10.27 3.54
N ASN A 409 -6.81 -9.41 2.80
CA ASN A 409 -6.39 -8.10 3.27
C ASN A 409 -7.56 -7.29 3.82
N GLY A 410 -7.24 -6.29 4.60
CA GLY A 410 -8.21 -5.36 5.16
C GLY A 410 -7.61 -3.97 5.34
N ILE A 411 -8.47 -3.04 5.69
CA ILE A 411 -8.16 -1.63 5.91
C ILE A 411 -8.64 -1.18 7.27
N THR A 412 -7.95 -0.22 7.90
CA THR A 412 -8.43 0.38 9.15
C THR A 412 -9.55 1.38 8.87
N PHE A 413 -10.71 1.15 9.51
CA PHE A 413 -11.86 2.05 9.38
C PHE A 413 -11.66 3.37 10.11
N ARG A 414 -10.78 3.41 11.12
CA ARG A 414 -10.40 4.65 11.82
C ARG A 414 -9.87 5.70 10.86
N ARG A 415 -8.92 5.34 9.99
CA ARG A 415 -8.41 6.25 8.97
C ARG A 415 -9.35 6.40 7.78
N TRP A 416 -9.85 5.29 7.23
CA TRP A 416 -10.52 5.29 5.93
C TRP A 416 -12.02 5.57 5.98
N LEU A 417 -12.59 5.73 7.18
CA LEU A 417 -13.97 6.17 7.39
C LEU A 417 -14.01 7.28 8.46
N GLU A 418 -13.64 6.99 9.70
CA GLU A 418 -13.79 7.91 10.84
C GLU A 418 -13.01 9.23 10.65
N PHE A 419 -11.83 9.16 10.05
CA PHE A 419 -11.04 10.35 9.75
C PHE A 419 -11.35 10.91 8.34
N SER A 420 -11.23 10.11 7.30
CA SER A 420 -11.29 10.62 5.91
C SER A 420 -12.70 11.03 5.47
N ASN A 421 -13.77 10.50 6.10
CA ASN A 421 -15.16 10.77 5.73
C ASN A 421 -16.06 10.92 6.97
N GLN A 422 -15.77 11.92 7.78
CA GLN A 422 -16.44 12.14 9.07
C GLN A 422 -17.97 12.31 8.92
N ALA A 423 -18.41 12.96 7.83
CA ALA A 423 -19.85 13.13 7.57
C ALA A 423 -20.54 11.78 7.33
N LEU A 424 -19.92 10.88 6.56
CA LEU A 424 -20.46 9.52 6.35
C LEU A 424 -20.42 8.71 7.65
N ALA A 425 -19.32 8.76 8.40
CA ALA A 425 -19.19 8.08 9.69
C ALA A 425 -20.26 8.52 10.68
N ALA A 426 -20.49 9.82 10.80
CA ALA A 426 -21.52 10.38 11.67
C ALA A 426 -22.93 9.92 11.23
N TYR A 427 -23.21 9.91 9.94
CA TYR A 427 -24.51 9.48 9.42
C TYR A 427 -24.73 7.96 9.59
N ILE A 428 -23.72 7.13 9.37
CA ILE A 428 -23.79 5.69 9.68
C ILE A 428 -24.12 5.48 11.16
N LYS A 429 -23.45 6.23 12.03
CA LYS A 429 -23.69 6.17 13.49
C LYS A 429 -25.10 6.59 13.87
N GLU A 430 -25.67 7.61 13.19
CA GLU A 430 -27.07 8.01 13.37
C GLU A 430 -28.04 6.88 13.01
N LEU A 431 -27.79 6.16 11.91
CA LEU A 431 -28.66 5.13 11.38
C LEU A 431 -28.60 3.82 12.18
N ILE A 432 -27.42 3.38 12.59
CA ILE A 432 -27.20 2.01 13.11
C ILE A 432 -26.44 1.95 14.45
N GLY A 433 -26.09 3.09 15.04
CA GLY A 433 -25.24 3.16 16.23
C GLY A 433 -23.75 2.99 15.92
N ASP A 434 -22.92 2.89 16.95
CA ASP A 434 -21.45 2.87 16.85
C ASP A 434 -20.82 1.48 17.03
N GLU A 435 -21.63 0.43 17.15
CA GLU A 435 -21.14 -0.96 17.31
C GLU A 435 -20.20 -1.38 16.17
N TYR A 436 -20.36 -0.84 14.94
CA TYR A 436 -19.52 -1.18 13.80
C TYR A 436 -18.05 -0.76 13.99
N LEU A 437 -17.75 0.15 14.91
CA LEU A 437 -16.39 0.54 15.27
C LEU A 437 -15.60 -0.57 16.01
N HIS A 438 -16.32 -1.48 16.64
CA HIS A 438 -15.77 -2.64 17.34
C HIS A 438 -15.99 -3.95 16.58
N ASP A 439 -17.08 -4.02 15.82
CA ASP A 439 -17.44 -5.16 14.98
C ASP A 439 -17.95 -4.64 13.62
N ALA A 440 -17.05 -4.53 12.66
CA ALA A 440 -17.36 -3.98 11.34
C ALA A 440 -18.46 -4.74 10.59
N THR A 441 -18.77 -5.99 10.96
CA THR A 441 -19.89 -6.75 10.38
C THR A 441 -21.25 -6.09 10.65
N LYS A 442 -21.34 -5.25 11.68
CA LYS A 442 -22.56 -4.49 12.01
C LYS A 442 -22.95 -3.46 10.95
N LEU A 443 -22.04 -3.09 10.04
CA LEU A 443 -22.42 -2.29 8.88
C LEU A 443 -23.55 -2.92 8.06
N GLN A 444 -23.73 -4.23 8.11
CA GLN A 444 -24.85 -4.91 7.44
C GLN A 444 -26.24 -4.41 7.90
N LYS A 445 -26.36 -3.79 9.07
CA LYS A 445 -27.62 -3.17 9.52
C LYS A 445 -28.10 -2.06 8.56
N LEU A 446 -27.18 -1.45 7.78
CA LEU A 446 -27.52 -0.45 6.76
C LEU A 446 -28.43 -1.01 5.67
N LEU A 447 -28.43 -2.33 5.41
CA LEU A 447 -29.31 -2.94 4.41
C LEU A 447 -30.80 -2.68 4.68
N ALA A 448 -31.19 -2.42 5.95
CA ALA A 448 -32.56 -2.05 6.29
C ALA A 448 -33.00 -0.71 5.67
N PHE A 449 -32.03 0.12 5.24
CA PHE A 449 -32.27 1.45 4.67
C PHE A 449 -31.99 1.52 3.16
N LYS A 450 -31.75 0.39 2.51
CA LYS A 450 -31.33 0.36 1.11
C LYS A 450 -32.35 1.00 0.14
N ASP A 451 -33.64 0.93 0.45
CA ASP A 451 -34.72 1.49 -0.35
C ASP A 451 -35.23 2.86 0.20
N ASP A 452 -34.60 3.39 1.25
CA ASP A 452 -35.03 4.65 1.88
C ASP A 452 -34.51 5.87 1.11
N LYS A 453 -35.43 6.59 0.46
CA LYS A 453 -35.12 7.79 -0.34
C LYS A 453 -34.49 8.92 0.47
N LYS A 454 -34.79 9.03 1.77
CA LYS A 454 -34.15 10.05 2.62
C LYS A 454 -32.71 9.72 2.85
N VAL A 455 -32.40 8.41 3.03
CA VAL A 455 -31.02 7.93 3.16
C VAL A 455 -30.28 8.17 1.85
N HIS A 456 -30.87 7.86 0.70
CA HIS A 456 -30.29 8.13 -0.62
C HIS A 456 -29.94 9.62 -0.80
N GLN A 457 -30.87 10.54 -0.46
CA GLN A 457 -30.65 11.97 -0.56
C GLN A 457 -29.51 12.45 0.37
N GLN A 458 -29.45 11.93 1.59
CA GLN A 458 -28.39 12.31 2.53
C GLN A 458 -27.02 11.79 2.09
N LEU A 459 -26.94 10.56 1.56
CA LEU A 459 -25.68 10.01 1.00
C LEU A 459 -25.21 10.82 -0.21
N ALA A 460 -26.12 11.18 -1.12
CA ALA A 460 -25.82 12.04 -2.26
C ALA A 460 -25.30 13.42 -1.81
N LYS A 461 -25.90 14.00 -0.77
CA LYS A 461 -25.45 15.28 -0.16
C LYS A 461 -24.04 15.14 0.42
N ILE A 462 -23.78 14.10 1.21
CA ILE A 462 -22.45 13.83 1.79
C ILE A 462 -21.41 13.67 0.67
N LYS A 463 -21.73 12.93 -0.38
CA LYS A 463 -20.85 12.76 -1.56
C LYS A 463 -20.55 14.10 -2.22
N PHE A 464 -21.54 14.95 -2.39
CA PHE A 464 -21.38 16.29 -2.97
C PHE A 464 -20.50 17.20 -2.09
N GLU A 465 -20.68 17.16 -0.77
CA GLU A 465 -19.84 17.91 0.18
C GLU A 465 -18.37 17.43 0.12
N ASN A 466 -18.13 16.13 -0.01
CA ASN A 466 -16.79 15.58 -0.22
C ASN A 466 -16.18 16.03 -1.56
N LYS A 467 -16.98 16.15 -2.63
CA LYS A 467 -16.51 16.71 -3.91
C LYS A 467 -16.13 18.18 -3.80
N LEU A 468 -16.88 18.98 -3.04
CA LEU A 468 -16.53 20.38 -2.75
C LEU A 468 -15.23 20.49 -1.95
N ALA A 469 -15.04 19.64 -0.95
CA ALA A 469 -13.81 19.60 -0.17
C ALA A 469 -12.60 19.18 -1.03
N LEU A 470 -12.77 18.18 -1.91
CA LEU A 470 -11.74 17.78 -2.87
C LEU A 470 -11.41 18.91 -3.86
N LYS A 471 -12.43 19.62 -4.38
CA LYS A 471 -12.24 20.76 -5.26
C LYS A 471 -11.39 21.85 -4.63
N ALA A 472 -11.69 22.22 -3.38
CA ALA A 472 -10.91 23.21 -2.63
C ALA A 472 -9.46 22.75 -2.45
N TYR A 473 -9.27 21.52 -1.99
CA TYR A 473 -7.94 20.92 -1.78
C TYR A 473 -7.10 20.86 -3.06
N LEU A 474 -7.66 20.37 -4.16
CA LEU A 474 -6.95 20.26 -5.44
C LEU A 474 -6.59 21.63 -6.02
N LYS A 475 -7.47 22.61 -5.89
CA LYS A 475 -7.20 23.99 -6.33
C LYS A 475 -6.05 24.60 -5.55
N GLU A 476 -6.11 24.53 -4.23
CA GLU A 476 -5.12 25.13 -3.33
C GLU A 476 -3.75 24.46 -3.41
N ASN A 477 -3.72 23.12 -3.41
CA ASN A 477 -2.49 22.36 -3.25
C ASN A 477 -1.89 21.86 -4.59
N LYS A 478 -2.70 21.79 -5.67
CA LYS A 478 -2.30 21.18 -6.94
C LYS A 478 -2.59 22.06 -8.16
N GLY A 479 -3.28 23.20 -7.99
CA GLY A 479 -3.68 24.06 -9.08
C GLY A 479 -4.69 23.43 -10.06
N ILE A 480 -5.40 22.38 -9.63
CA ILE A 480 -6.38 21.66 -10.44
C ILE A 480 -7.77 22.19 -10.16
N GLU A 481 -8.47 22.62 -11.22
CA GLU A 481 -9.88 23.03 -11.16
C GLU A 481 -10.79 21.80 -11.37
N LEU A 482 -11.57 21.45 -10.36
CA LEU A 482 -12.52 20.33 -10.39
C LEU A 482 -13.95 20.86 -10.53
N ASP A 483 -14.75 20.19 -11.36
CA ASP A 483 -16.21 20.40 -11.40
C ASP A 483 -16.89 19.40 -10.46
N GLU A 484 -17.45 19.88 -9.37
CA GLU A 484 -18.11 19.07 -8.35
C GLU A 484 -19.39 18.37 -8.83
N ASN A 485 -19.96 18.83 -9.94
CA ASN A 485 -21.14 18.20 -10.56
C ASN A 485 -20.77 17.06 -11.52
N SER A 486 -19.48 16.88 -11.82
CA SER A 486 -19.02 15.81 -12.70
C SER A 486 -19.10 14.44 -12.02
N ILE A 487 -19.15 13.37 -12.82
CA ILE A 487 -18.90 12.02 -12.35
C ILE A 487 -17.38 11.89 -12.14
N ILE A 488 -16.97 11.60 -10.91
CA ILE A 488 -15.56 11.42 -10.56
C ILE A 488 -15.18 9.96 -10.67
N ASP A 489 -14.34 9.67 -11.64
CA ASP A 489 -13.80 8.37 -12.00
C ASP A 489 -12.31 8.33 -11.61
N THR A 490 -11.92 7.43 -10.72
CA THR A 490 -10.60 7.50 -10.08
C THR A 490 -9.83 6.19 -10.20
N GLN A 491 -8.59 6.29 -10.70
CA GLN A 491 -7.61 5.20 -10.70
C GLN A 491 -6.34 5.65 -9.98
N ILE A 492 -6.22 5.31 -8.71
CA ILE A 492 -5.08 5.67 -7.84
C ILE A 492 -4.31 4.43 -7.41
N LYS A 493 -3.21 4.17 -8.11
CA LYS A 493 -2.35 2.99 -7.94
C LYS A 493 -0.94 3.31 -8.39
N ARG A 494 0.07 2.59 -7.87
CA ARG A 494 1.40 2.60 -8.48
C ARG A 494 1.28 2.30 -9.98
N PHE A 495 1.98 3.04 -10.82
CA PHE A 495 1.99 2.79 -12.26
C PHE A 495 2.73 1.50 -12.59
N HIS A 496 2.02 0.59 -13.23
CA HIS A 496 2.52 -0.68 -13.73
C HIS A 496 1.60 -1.19 -14.84
N GLU A 497 2.17 -1.79 -15.88
CA GLU A 497 1.39 -2.26 -17.03
C GLU A 497 0.27 -3.25 -16.65
N TYR A 498 0.47 -4.14 -15.64
CA TYR A 498 -0.57 -5.08 -15.24
C TYR A 498 -1.79 -4.40 -14.58
N LYS A 499 -1.62 -3.19 -14.01
CA LYS A 499 -2.72 -2.38 -13.45
C LYS A 499 -3.51 -1.66 -14.54
N ARG A 500 -3.00 -1.67 -15.73
CA ARG A 500 -3.61 -1.23 -16.99
C ARG A 500 -4.09 0.21 -17.01
N GLN A 501 -3.33 1.15 -16.39
CA GLN A 501 -3.60 2.58 -16.55
C GLN A 501 -3.57 2.99 -18.04
N GLN A 502 -2.78 2.31 -18.87
CA GLN A 502 -2.78 2.47 -20.33
C GLN A 502 -4.14 2.15 -20.96
N MET A 503 -4.89 1.16 -20.43
CA MET A 503 -6.25 0.85 -20.92
C MET A 503 -7.23 1.99 -20.61
N ASN A 504 -7.15 2.57 -19.42
CA ASN A 504 -7.94 3.75 -19.07
C ASN A 504 -7.53 4.98 -19.91
N ALA A 505 -6.24 5.16 -20.20
CA ALA A 505 -5.77 6.20 -21.10
C ALA A 505 -6.32 6.02 -22.54
N LEU A 506 -6.37 4.79 -23.05
CA LEU A 506 -7.01 4.47 -24.34
C LEU A 506 -8.53 4.75 -24.31
N TYR A 507 -9.21 4.48 -23.19
CA TYR A 507 -10.61 4.89 -23.03
C TYR A 507 -10.78 6.41 -23.06
N VAL A 508 -9.90 7.15 -22.40
CA VAL A 508 -9.90 8.62 -22.45
C VAL A 508 -9.78 9.13 -23.88
N ILE A 509 -8.87 8.53 -24.66
CA ILE A 509 -8.73 8.83 -26.10
C ILE A 509 -10.02 8.50 -26.86
N HIS A 510 -10.58 7.30 -26.65
CA HIS A 510 -11.82 6.88 -27.26
C HIS A 510 -12.95 7.88 -26.97
N LYS A 511 -13.14 8.29 -25.72
CA LYS A 511 -14.17 9.25 -25.31
C LYS A 511 -13.91 10.66 -25.89
N TYR A 512 -12.66 11.12 -25.92
CA TYR A 512 -12.28 12.37 -26.59
C TYR A 512 -12.71 12.39 -28.06
N LEU A 513 -12.43 11.31 -28.77
CA LEU A 513 -12.77 11.16 -30.21
C LEU A 513 -14.29 11.06 -30.42
N GLU A 514 -15.03 10.41 -29.51
CA GLU A 514 -16.50 10.38 -29.55
C GLU A 514 -17.09 11.77 -29.38
N ILE A 515 -16.59 12.56 -28.41
CA ILE A 515 -17.05 13.95 -28.19
C ILE A 515 -16.77 14.81 -29.42
N LYS A 516 -15.57 14.71 -30.01
CA LYS A 516 -15.22 15.43 -31.25
C LYS A 516 -16.10 15.02 -32.41
N ALA A 517 -16.65 13.79 -32.42
CA ALA A 517 -17.61 13.32 -33.41
C ALA A 517 -19.07 13.69 -33.08
N GLY A 518 -19.33 14.42 -31.99
CA GLY A 518 -20.65 14.88 -31.59
C GLY A 518 -21.42 13.90 -30.68
N LYS A 519 -20.81 12.79 -30.25
CA LYS A 519 -21.41 11.88 -29.26
C LYS A 519 -21.09 12.40 -27.86
N LEU A 520 -21.98 13.21 -27.32
CA LEU A 520 -21.78 13.91 -26.06
C LEU A 520 -22.29 13.10 -24.86
N PRO A 521 -21.53 13.01 -23.75
CA PRO A 521 -22.03 12.41 -22.52
C PRO A 521 -23.11 13.31 -21.89
N LYS A 522 -24.07 12.71 -21.20
CA LYS A 522 -25.14 13.42 -20.50
C LYS A 522 -24.62 14.29 -19.38
N ARG A 523 -23.58 13.85 -18.69
CA ARG A 523 -22.93 14.53 -17.57
C ARG A 523 -21.44 14.59 -17.82
N LYS A 524 -20.81 15.64 -17.35
CA LYS A 524 -19.35 15.78 -17.40
C LYS A 524 -18.67 14.64 -16.65
N ILE A 525 -17.62 14.10 -17.23
CA ILE A 525 -16.79 13.05 -16.66
C ILE A 525 -15.44 13.65 -16.27
N THR A 526 -15.00 13.42 -15.05
CA THR A 526 -13.66 13.78 -14.59
C THR A 526 -12.89 12.53 -14.23
N VAL A 527 -11.88 12.19 -15.04
CA VAL A 527 -11.01 11.06 -14.81
C VAL A 527 -9.78 11.51 -14.04
N ILE A 528 -9.55 10.91 -12.88
CA ILE A 528 -8.44 11.25 -11.99
C ILE A 528 -7.51 10.06 -11.85
N PHE A 529 -6.26 10.25 -12.27
CA PHE A 529 -5.17 9.32 -12.03
C PHE A 529 -4.30 9.80 -10.87
N GLY A 530 -3.70 8.86 -10.15
CA GLY A 530 -2.70 9.15 -9.13
C GLY A 530 -1.79 7.96 -8.90
N GLY A 531 -0.51 8.22 -8.68
CA GLY A 531 0.49 7.20 -8.42
C GLY A 531 1.85 7.55 -8.98
N LYS A 532 2.85 6.76 -8.59
CA LYS A 532 4.24 6.92 -9.02
C LYS A 532 4.68 5.71 -9.86
N ALA A 533 5.55 5.95 -10.83
CA ALA A 533 6.26 4.89 -11.55
C ALA A 533 7.64 4.70 -10.92
N ALA A 534 8.10 3.45 -10.80
CA ALA A 534 9.48 3.19 -10.39
C ALA A 534 10.47 3.87 -11.38
N PRO A 535 11.56 4.48 -10.90
CA PRO A 535 12.50 5.20 -11.77
C PRO A 535 13.08 4.34 -12.91
N ALA A 536 13.33 3.06 -12.65
CA ALA A 536 13.83 2.11 -13.65
C ALA A 536 12.76 1.60 -14.62
N TYR A 537 11.47 1.78 -14.33
CA TYR A 537 10.38 1.23 -15.13
C TYR A 537 9.93 2.18 -16.23
N VAL A 538 10.63 2.14 -17.35
CA VAL A 538 10.50 3.10 -18.46
C VAL A 538 9.09 3.14 -19.04
N ILE A 539 8.45 1.98 -19.32
CA ILE A 539 7.10 1.95 -19.91
C ILE A 539 6.05 2.54 -18.95
N ALA A 540 6.17 2.31 -17.65
CA ALA A 540 5.28 2.95 -16.68
C ALA A 540 5.40 4.48 -16.68
N GLN A 541 6.62 5.00 -16.86
CA GLN A 541 6.84 6.44 -17.03
C GLN A 541 6.28 6.96 -18.38
N ASP A 542 6.32 6.16 -19.44
CA ASP A 542 5.72 6.52 -20.72
C ASP A 542 4.18 6.56 -20.65
N ILE A 543 3.56 5.70 -19.82
CA ILE A 543 2.13 5.77 -19.54
C ILE A 543 1.78 7.07 -18.80
N ILE A 544 2.56 7.46 -17.78
CA ILE A 544 2.40 8.75 -17.10
C ILE A 544 2.52 9.89 -18.11
N HIS A 545 3.52 9.84 -18.99
CA HIS A 545 3.75 10.85 -19.99
C HIS A 545 2.57 11.01 -20.95
N LEU A 546 2.02 9.90 -21.46
CA LEU A 546 0.80 9.91 -22.27
C LEU A 546 -0.37 10.58 -21.54
N ILE A 547 -0.63 10.19 -20.29
CA ILE A 547 -1.74 10.72 -19.49
C ILE A 547 -1.60 12.22 -19.27
N LEU A 548 -0.39 12.72 -19.00
CA LEU A 548 -0.12 14.16 -18.84
C LEU A 548 -0.35 14.91 -20.15
N CYS A 549 0.10 14.37 -21.29
CA CYS A 549 -0.18 14.94 -22.60
C CYS A 549 -1.68 14.99 -22.92
N LEU A 550 -2.41 13.92 -22.61
CA LEU A 550 -3.86 13.86 -22.77
C LEU A 550 -4.58 14.86 -21.84
N SER A 551 -4.11 14.98 -20.60
CA SER A 551 -4.63 15.96 -19.64
C SER A 551 -4.50 17.39 -20.20
N GLU A 552 -3.32 17.76 -20.70
CA GLU A 552 -3.09 19.07 -21.30
C GLU A 552 -3.94 19.29 -22.57
N LEU A 553 -4.00 18.31 -23.46
CA LEU A 553 -4.80 18.37 -24.68
C LEU A 553 -6.30 18.57 -24.37
N ILE A 554 -6.86 17.72 -23.53
CA ILE A 554 -8.30 17.64 -23.27
C ILE A 554 -8.78 18.84 -22.47
N ASN A 555 -8.06 19.20 -21.40
CA ASN A 555 -8.47 20.30 -20.53
C ASN A 555 -8.37 21.68 -21.19
N ASN A 556 -7.56 21.79 -22.27
CA ASN A 556 -7.45 23.02 -23.06
C ASN A 556 -8.29 23.00 -24.36
N ASP A 557 -8.99 21.90 -24.67
CA ASP A 557 -9.89 21.85 -25.82
C ASP A 557 -11.30 22.36 -25.44
N PRO A 558 -11.74 23.56 -25.92
CA PRO A 558 -13.02 24.15 -25.51
C PRO A 558 -14.25 23.39 -26.04
N GLU A 559 -14.09 22.49 -27.02
CA GLU A 559 -15.18 21.62 -27.48
C GLU A 559 -15.35 20.42 -26.56
N VAL A 560 -14.30 19.97 -25.86
CA VAL A 560 -14.27 18.74 -25.09
C VAL A 560 -14.31 19.00 -23.58
N ASN A 561 -13.62 20.01 -23.05
CA ASN A 561 -13.47 20.24 -21.62
C ASN A 561 -14.77 20.50 -20.85
N LYS A 562 -15.85 20.78 -21.55
CA LYS A 562 -17.22 20.88 -21.01
C LYS A 562 -17.78 19.52 -20.61
N TYR A 563 -17.26 18.45 -21.21
CA TYR A 563 -17.79 17.08 -21.11
C TYR A 563 -16.81 16.09 -20.52
N LEU A 564 -15.52 16.33 -20.65
CA LEU A 564 -14.44 15.46 -20.18
C LEU A 564 -13.28 16.31 -19.65
N ASN A 565 -12.84 15.99 -18.43
CA ASN A 565 -11.55 16.44 -17.91
C ASN A 565 -10.72 15.24 -17.48
N VAL A 566 -9.41 15.39 -17.56
CA VAL A 566 -8.44 14.36 -17.16
C VAL A 566 -7.37 15.01 -16.30
N HIS A 567 -7.08 14.40 -15.17
CA HIS A 567 -6.04 14.89 -14.28
C HIS A 567 -5.18 13.73 -13.79
N LEU A 568 -3.88 13.96 -13.74
CA LEU A 568 -2.94 13.14 -13.00
C LEU A 568 -2.45 13.96 -11.79
N VAL A 569 -2.80 13.52 -10.59
CA VAL A 569 -2.45 14.26 -9.37
C VAL A 569 -0.98 14.04 -9.03
N GLU A 570 -0.22 15.14 -9.00
CA GLU A 570 1.20 15.12 -8.67
C GLU A 570 1.45 14.67 -7.23
N ASN A 571 2.46 13.80 -7.07
CA ASN A 571 2.92 13.31 -5.78
C ASN A 571 1.79 12.70 -4.92
N TYR A 572 1.03 11.79 -5.56
CA TYR A 572 0.00 11.03 -4.84
C TYR A 572 0.58 10.35 -3.59
N ASN A 573 -0.09 10.53 -2.46
CA ASN A 573 0.26 10.04 -1.14
C ASN A 573 -1.00 9.74 -0.31
N VAL A 574 -0.85 9.41 0.97
CA VAL A 574 -1.98 9.09 1.85
C VAL A 574 -2.89 10.31 2.04
N SER A 575 -2.33 11.51 2.21
CA SER A 575 -3.11 12.75 2.39
C SER A 575 -4.00 13.06 1.19
N VAL A 576 -3.50 12.85 -0.03
CA VAL A 576 -4.29 12.96 -1.27
C VAL A 576 -5.38 11.90 -1.31
N ALA A 577 -5.06 10.64 -0.95
CA ALA A 577 -6.02 9.55 -0.93
C ALA A 577 -7.20 9.80 0.00
N GLU A 578 -6.95 10.36 1.18
CA GLU A 578 -7.95 10.72 2.18
C GLU A 578 -8.99 11.75 1.69
N LYS A 579 -8.63 12.55 0.71
CA LYS A 579 -9.54 13.52 0.06
C LYS A 579 -10.21 12.95 -1.19
N LEU A 580 -9.47 12.17 -1.99
CA LEU A 580 -9.98 11.59 -3.24
C LEU A 580 -11.02 10.49 -3.01
N ILE A 581 -10.75 9.57 -2.09
CA ILE A 581 -11.59 8.38 -1.89
C ILE A 581 -13.02 8.73 -1.49
N PRO A 582 -13.29 9.63 -0.52
CA PRO A 582 -14.65 10.02 -0.17
C PRO A 582 -15.44 10.71 -1.31
N ALA A 583 -14.73 11.41 -2.20
CA ALA A 583 -15.34 12.18 -3.28
C ALA A 583 -15.59 11.37 -4.56
N THR A 584 -15.01 10.18 -4.69
CA THR A 584 -15.07 9.36 -5.90
C THR A 584 -16.43 8.67 -6.07
N ASP A 585 -16.93 8.63 -7.31
CA ASP A 585 -18.13 7.88 -7.70
C ASP A 585 -17.78 6.50 -8.26
N ILE A 586 -16.76 6.42 -9.13
CA ILE A 586 -16.34 5.18 -9.82
C ILE A 586 -14.93 4.82 -9.41
N SER A 587 -14.78 3.61 -8.88
CA SER A 587 -13.51 3.02 -8.47
C SER A 587 -12.96 2.11 -9.58
N GLU A 588 -11.88 2.53 -10.22
CA GLU A 588 -11.20 1.78 -11.30
C GLU A 588 -10.29 0.69 -10.74
N GLN A 589 -10.67 -0.58 -10.93
CA GLN A 589 -9.96 -1.77 -10.45
C GLN A 589 -9.75 -2.77 -11.58
N ILE A 590 -9.02 -2.32 -12.61
CA ILE A 590 -8.97 -2.91 -13.95
C ILE A 590 -7.69 -3.69 -14.26
N SER A 591 -7.01 -4.21 -13.25
CA SER A 591 -5.84 -5.07 -13.44
C SER A 591 -6.14 -6.26 -14.35
N LEU A 592 -5.12 -6.81 -15.01
CA LEU A 592 -5.30 -8.05 -15.76
C LEU A 592 -5.61 -9.18 -14.79
N ALA A 593 -6.68 -9.93 -15.02
CA ALA A 593 -7.05 -11.06 -14.17
C ALA A 593 -5.88 -12.01 -13.95
N SER A 594 -5.72 -12.53 -12.75
CA SER A 594 -4.59 -13.32 -12.26
C SER A 594 -3.31 -12.54 -11.91
N LYS A 595 -3.31 -11.20 -11.88
CA LYS A 595 -2.08 -10.42 -11.66
C LYS A 595 -2.08 -9.58 -10.38
N GLU A 596 -3.20 -9.04 -9.95
CA GLU A 596 -3.32 -8.34 -8.66
C GLU A 596 -3.55 -9.38 -7.55
N ALA A 597 -2.69 -9.43 -6.55
CA ALA A 597 -2.84 -10.37 -5.43
C ALA A 597 -4.12 -10.08 -4.61
N SER A 598 -4.36 -8.84 -4.28
CA SER A 598 -5.56 -8.41 -3.54
C SER A 598 -6.04 -7.03 -3.99
N GLY A 599 -5.19 -6.01 -3.84
CA GLY A 599 -5.60 -4.62 -3.78
C GLY A 599 -6.16 -4.28 -2.40
N THR A 600 -6.08 -3.02 -2.02
CA THR A 600 -6.74 -2.45 -0.84
C THR A 600 -7.47 -1.14 -1.17
N GLY A 601 -7.13 -0.51 -2.28
CA GLY A 601 -7.86 0.66 -2.79
C GLY A 601 -9.32 0.34 -3.06
N ASN A 602 -9.59 -0.80 -3.68
CA ASN A 602 -10.95 -1.32 -3.92
C ASN A 602 -11.81 -1.38 -2.64
N MET A 603 -11.25 -1.81 -1.52
CA MET A 603 -11.92 -1.87 -0.22
C MET A 603 -12.24 -0.49 0.34
N LYS A 604 -11.30 0.46 0.22
CA LYS A 604 -11.46 1.86 0.68
C LYS A 604 -12.57 2.58 -0.09
N PHE A 605 -12.60 2.41 -1.40
CA PHE A 605 -13.63 2.98 -2.26
C PHE A 605 -15.01 2.38 -1.95
N MET A 606 -15.10 1.05 -1.80
CA MET A 606 -16.34 0.37 -1.42
C MET A 606 -16.91 0.92 -0.10
N LEU A 607 -16.06 1.05 0.92
CA LEU A 607 -16.42 1.58 2.23
C LEU A 607 -16.93 3.04 2.16
N ASN A 608 -16.44 3.82 1.20
CA ASN A 608 -16.81 5.22 0.98
C ASN A 608 -17.90 5.42 -0.09
N GLY A 609 -18.55 4.34 -0.52
CA GLY A 609 -19.69 4.38 -1.42
C GLY A 609 -19.35 4.67 -2.88
N ALA A 610 -18.11 4.47 -3.32
CA ALA A 610 -17.79 4.41 -4.74
C ALA A 610 -18.14 3.03 -5.30
N LEU A 611 -18.69 2.96 -6.51
CA LEU A 611 -18.98 1.70 -7.16
C LEU A 611 -17.76 1.20 -7.94
N THR A 612 -17.47 -0.07 -7.81
CA THR A 612 -16.33 -0.70 -8.48
C THR A 612 -16.63 -1.00 -9.93
N LEU A 613 -15.76 -0.52 -10.83
CA LEU A 613 -15.61 -1.00 -12.20
C LEU A 613 -14.29 -1.77 -12.26
N GLY A 614 -14.36 -3.08 -12.46
CA GLY A 614 -13.16 -3.90 -12.33
C GLY A 614 -13.22 -5.23 -13.04
N THR A 615 -12.08 -5.90 -13.03
CA THR A 615 -11.93 -7.29 -13.48
C THR A 615 -12.12 -8.24 -12.30
N MET A 616 -12.41 -9.51 -12.59
CA MET A 616 -12.47 -10.57 -11.57
C MET A 616 -11.06 -11.01 -11.20
N ASP A 617 -10.40 -10.14 -10.42
CA ASP A 617 -9.00 -10.25 -9.99
C ASP A 617 -8.83 -9.80 -8.53
N GLY A 618 -7.90 -10.42 -7.80
CA GLY A 618 -7.63 -10.09 -6.42
C GLY A 618 -8.89 -10.07 -5.54
N ALA A 619 -8.98 -9.10 -4.66
CA ALA A 619 -10.14 -8.93 -3.78
C ALA A 619 -11.40 -8.42 -4.48
N ASN A 620 -11.35 -8.04 -5.78
CA ASN A 620 -12.56 -7.69 -6.52
C ASN A 620 -13.53 -8.87 -6.58
N VAL A 621 -13.01 -10.11 -6.58
CA VAL A 621 -13.85 -11.34 -6.55
C VAL A 621 -14.68 -11.35 -5.26
N GLU A 622 -14.05 -11.15 -4.11
CA GLU A 622 -14.74 -11.12 -2.81
C GLU A 622 -15.69 -9.91 -2.70
N ILE A 623 -15.33 -8.75 -3.29
CA ILE A 623 -16.23 -7.61 -3.41
C ILE A 623 -17.49 -7.98 -4.22
N ALA A 624 -17.32 -8.65 -5.36
CA ALA A 624 -18.42 -9.08 -6.20
C ALA A 624 -19.34 -10.09 -5.49
N GLU A 625 -18.76 -11.06 -4.79
CA GLU A 625 -19.51 -12.04 -4.00
C GLU A 625 -20.32 -11.38 -2.87
N LEU A 626 -19.74 -10.42 -2.17
CA LEU A 626 -20.38 -9.72 -1.05
C LEU A 626 -21.43 -8.71 -1.53
N ALA A 627 -21.11 -7.93 -2.55
CA ALA A 627 -22.00 -6.91 -3.09
C ALA A 627 -23.13 -7.52 -3.93
N GLY A 628 -22.86 -8.62 -4.64
CA GLY A 628 -23.72 -9.21 -5.64
C GLY A 628 -23.65 -8.49 -7.00
N ASP A 629 -23.86 -9.22 -8.07
CA ASP A 629 -23.62 -8.81 -9.47
C ASP A 629 -24.30 -7.50 -9.89
N LYS A 630 -25.41 -7.13 -9.24
CA LYS A 630 -26.14 -5.89 -9.53
C LYS A 630 -25.49 -4.65 -8.97
N ASN A 631 -24.56 -4.80 -8.03
CA ASN A 631 -23.98 -3.69 -7.25
C ASN A 631 -22.49 -3.48 -7.54
N ILE A 632 -21.98 -4.13 -8.59
CA ILE A 632 -20.61 -4.02 -9.10
C ILE A 632 -20.64 -4.11 -10.62
N TYR A 633 -19.66 -3.53 -11.30
CA TYR A 633 -19.50 -3.60 -12.74
C TYR A 633 -18.24 -4.36 -13.08
N THR A 634 -18.39 -5.52 -13.68
CA THR A 634 -17.26 -6.40 -14.02
C THR A 634 -17.15 -6.60 -15.52
N PHE A 635 -15.93 -6.80 -16.02
CA PHE A 635 -15.63 -7.02 -17.43
C PHE A 635 -14.38 -7.86 -17.60
N GLY A 636 -14.15 -8.28 -18.83
CA GLY A 636 -12.91 -8.91 -19.27
C GLY A 636 -12.86 -10.41 -19.01
N LYS A 637 -11.73 -11.00 -19.36
CA LYS A 637 -11.46 -12.42 -19.20
C LYS A 637 -11.17 -12.78 -17.75
N ASP A 638 -11.56 -13.99 -17.36
CA ASP A 638 -11.26 -14.54 -16.05
C ASP A 638 -9.79 -15.02 -15.94
N SER A 639 -9.37 -15.32 -14.71
CA SER A 639 -8.00 -15.73 -14.41
C SER A 639 -7.59 -17.01 -15.13
N GLU A 640 -8.46 -17.99 -15.23
CA GLU A 640 -8.19 -19.27 -15.90
C GLU A 640 -7.91 -19.05 -17.39
N SER A 641 -8.75 -18.27 -18.05
CA SER A 641 -8.58 -17.91 -19.47
C SER A 641 -7.27 -17.17 -19.71
N ILE A 642 -6.90 -16.22 -18.84
CA ILE A 642 -5.64 -15.47 -18.97
C ILE A 642 -4.43 -16.37 -18.74
N ILE A 643 -4.44 -17.21 -17.72
CA ILE A 643 -3.35 -18.17 -17.46
C ILE A 643 -3.15 -19.08 -18.67
N LYS A 644 -4.24 -19.60 -19.23
CA LYS A 644 -4.18 -20.44 -20.44
C LYS A 644 -3.61 -19.70 -21.65
N LEU A 645 -3.94 -18.42 -21.84
CA LEU A 645 -3.37 -17.61 -22.92
C LEU A 645 -1.85 -17.43 -22.77
N TYR A 646 -1.34 -17.29 -21.55
CA TYR A 646 0.10 -17.27 -21.31
C TYR A 646 0.76 -18.63 -21.60
N GLU A 647 0.18 -19.73 -21.11
CA GLU A 647 0.69 -21.09 -21.32
C GLU A 647 0.77 -21.48 -22.80
N THR A 648 -0.21 -21.02 -23.59
CA THR A 648 -0.32 -21.36 -25.01
C THR A 648 0.28 -20.34 -25.95
N ALA A 649 0.78 -19.19 -25.42
CA ALA A 649 1.15 -18.02 -26.21
C ALA A 649 0.00 -17.57 -27.16
N GLY A 650 -1.24 -17.70 -26.68
CA GLY A 650 -2.44 -17.54 -27.49
C GLY A 650 -2.91 -16.09 -27.71
N TYR A 651 -2.17 -15.10 -27.19
CA TYR A 651 -2.48 -13.69 -27.37
C TYR A 651 -1.50 -12.99 -28.31
N VAL A 652 -2.02 -12.31 -29.34
CA VAL A 652 -1.26 -11.50 -30.27
C VAL A 652 -1.93 -10.13 -30.38
N SER A 653 -1.37 -9.12 -29.74
CA SER A 653 -1.94 -7.75 -29.66
C SER A 653 -2.24 -7.13 -31.01
N LYS A 654 -1.34 -7.37 -31.99
CA LYS A 654 -1.46 -6.85 -33.35
C LYS A 654 -2.74 -7.31 -34.06
N GLU A 655 -3.22 -8.52 -33.80
CA GLU A 655 -4.48 -9.03 -34.36
C GLU A 655 -5.69 -8.24 -33.87
N TYR A 656 -5.73 -7.88 -32.59
CA TYR A 656 -6.78 -7.03 -32.03
C TYR A 656 -6.73 -5.62 -32.63
N TYR A 657 -5.54 -5.06 -32.78
CA TYR A 657 -5.33 -3.75 -33.39
C TYR A 657 -5.74 -3.74 -34.88
N GLU A 658 -5.39 -4.75 -35.67
CA GLU A 658 -5.70 -4.80 -37.10
C GLU A 658 -7.18 -5.07 -37.39
N ASN A 659 -7.84 -5.86 -36.56
CA ASN A 659 -9.20 -6.33 -36.79
C ASN A 659 -10.30 -5.45 -36.14
N ASP A 660 -9.92 -4.51 -35.26
CA ASP A 660 -10.86 -3.64 -34.55
C ASP A 660 -10.56 -2.16 -34.83
N LYS A 661 -11.54 -1.46 -35.42
CA LYS A 661 -11.41 -0.05 -35.80
C LYS A 661 -11.31 0.90 -34.61
N ASP A 662 -11.99 0.61 -33.51
CA ASP A 662 -12.00 1.47 -32.34
C ASP A 662 -10.71 1.31 -31.53
N ILE A 663 -10.22 0.08 -31.39
CA ILE A 663 -8.88 -0.20 -30.83
C ILE A 663 -7.81 0.48 -31.67
N LYS A 664 -7.83 0.28 -33.00
CA LYS A 664 -6.87 0.89 -33.91
C LYS A 664 -6.86 2.40 -33.76
N ARG A 665 -8.04 3.03 -33.81
CA ARG A 665 -8.19 4.48 -33.69
C ARG A 665 -7.65 5.03 -32.37
N ALA A 666 -7.90 4.33 -31.25
CA ALA A 666 -7.42 4.75 -29.96
C ALA A 666 -5.89 4.61 -29.82
N VAL A 667 -5.33 3.49 -30.29
CA VAL A 667 -3.87 3.25 -30.25
C VAL A 667 -3.13 4.22 -31.19
N ASP A 668 -3.61 4.42 -32.42
CA ASP A 668 -3.00 5.35 -33.39
C ASP A 668 -3.01 6.80 -32.88
N PHE A 669 -3.98 7.17 -32.06
CA PHE A 669 -4.07 8.53 -31.51
C PHE A 669 -2.91 8.88 -30.57
N ILE A 670 -2.23 7.90 -29.98
CA ILE A 670 -1.01 8.12 -29.18
C ILE A 670 0.03 8.91 -29.97
N LEU A 671 0.11 8.65 -31.29
CA LEU A 671 1.04 9.33 -32.21
C LEU A 671 0.37 10.45 -33.02
N ASN A 672 -0.84 10.86 -32.64
CA ASN A 672 -1.48 12.02 -33.29
C ASN A 672 -0.61 13.28 -33.11
N PRO A 673 -0.47 14.10 -34.15
CA PRO A 673 0.34 15.35 -34.09
C PRO A 673 -0.04 16.25 -32.89
N ALA A 674 -1.31 16.28 -32.49
CA ALA A 674 -1.75 17.10 -31.36
C ALA A 674 -1.17 16.59 -30.01
N VAL A 675 -1.02 15.27 -29.86
CA VAL A 675 -0.40 14.65 -28.66
C VAL A 675 1.12 14.80 -28.73
N VAL A 676 1.72 14.47 -29.88
CA VAL A 676 3.18 14.54 -30.10
C VAL A 676 3.73 15.95 -29.88
N LYS A 677 2.96 16.98 -30.21
CA LYS A 677 3.34 18.38 -29.97
C LYS A 677 3.49 18.73 -28.49
N LEU A 678 2.75 18.06 -27.62
CA LEU A 678 2.76 18.28 -26.18
C LEU A 678 3.77 17.42 -25.43
N GLY A 679 4.34 16.41 -26.11
CA GLY A 679 5.15 15.42 -25.46
C GLY A 679 6.45 15.08 -26.16
N ASN A 680 7.11 14.07 -25.58
CA ASN A 680 8.32 13.47 -26.11
C ASN A 680 7.95 12.34 -27.09
N LYS A 681 8.20 12.57 -28.38
CA LYS A 681 7.85 11.63 -29.45
C LYS A 681 8.43 10.22 -29.21
N THR A 682 9.68 10.12 -28.77
CA THR A 682 10.33 8.82 -28.52
C THR A 682 9.63 8.02 -27.43
N ARG A 683 9.15 8.67 -26.36
CA ARG A 683 8.37 8.02 -25.29
C ARG A 683 7.03 7.51 -25.81
N LEU A 684 6.33 8.34 -26.57
CA LEU A 684 5.03 7.99 -27.17
C LEU A 684 5.18 6.85 -28.19
N GLU A 685 6.20 6.88 -29.04
CA GLU A 685 6.49 5.80 -29.98
C GLU A 685 6.85 4.49 -29.28
N ARG A 686 7.58 4.54 -28.17
CA ARG A 686 7.91 3.36 -27.38
C ARG A 686 6.65 2.72 -26.79
N LEU A 687 5.77 3.49 -26.17
CA LEU A 687 4.49 3.00 -25.64
C LEU A 687 3.58 2.45 -26.76
N TYR A 688 3.48 3.17 -27.89
CA TYR A 688 2.74 2.71 -29.06
C TYR A 688 3.25 1.33 -29.54
N ASN A 689 4.56 1.19 -29.69
CA ASN A 689 5.17 -0.05 -30.13
C ASN A 689 5.03 -1.17 -29.09
N GLU A 690 5.06 -0.85 -27.80
CA GLU A 690 4.81 -1.84 -26.72
C GLU A 690 3.41 -2.41 -26.83
N LEU A 691 2.39 -1.56 -26.95
CA LEU A 691 0.99 -1.99 -27.10
C LEU A 691 0.77 -2.79 -28.40
N LEU A 692 1.43 -2.41 -29.49
CA LEU A 692 1.24 -3.04 -30.79
C LEU A 692 1.94 -4.41 -30.91
N ASN A 693 3.16 -4.54 -30.36
CA ASN A 693 4.04 -5.67 -30.66
C ASN A 693 4.20 -6.65 -29.49
N LYS A 694 3.88 -6.22 -28.27
CA LYS A 694 4.03 -7.05 -27.06
C LYS A 694 2.75 -7.11 -26.25
N ASP A 695 2.33 -5.97 -25.73
CA ASP A 695 1.17 -5.86 -24.82
C ASP A 695 1.08 -7.04 -23.84
N TRP A 696 2.18 -7.28 -23.11
CA TRP A 696 2.35 -8.44 -22.26
C TRP A 696 1.20 -8.65 -21.25
N PHE A 697 0.58 -7.53 -20.84
CA PHE A 697 -0.57 -7.55 -19.93
C PHE A 697 -1.93 -7.42 -20.66
N MET A 698 -1.96 -7.81 -21.93
CA MET A 698 -3.20 -8.05 -22.71
C MET A 698 -4.23 -6.91 -22.61
N THR A 699 -3.78 -5.68 -22.77
CA THR A 699 -4.64 -4.48 -22.69
C THR A 699 -5.75 -4.53 -23.75
N LEU A 700 -5.39 -4.93 -24.98
CA LEU A 700 -6.33 -4.84 -26.12
C LEU A 700 -7.41 -5.93 -26.13
N ILE A 701 -7.16 -7.10 -25.51
CA ILE A 701 -8.16 -8.18 -25.47
C ILE A 701 -9.42 -7.77 -24.68
N ASP A 702 -9.25 -6.97 -23.63
CA ASP A 702 -10.34 -6.56 -22.75
C ASP A 702 -10.87 -5.15 -23.05
N PHE A 703 -10.26 -4.41 -24.00
CA PHE A 703 -10.56 -3.00 -24.20
C PHE A 703 -12.03 -2.73 -24.52
N ASN A 704 -12.63 -3.46 -25.47
CA ASN A 704 -14.02 -3.24 -25.83
C ASN A 704 -14.99 -3.59 -24.69
N ALA A 705 -14.73 -4.69 -23.96
CA ALA A 705 -15.52 -5.05 -22.78
C ALA A 705 -15.40 -3.98 -21.68
N TYR A 706 -14.22 -3.39 -21.52
CA TYR A 706 -14.01 -2.27 -20.61
C TYR A 706 -14.80 -1.02 -21.03
N VAL A 707 -14.75 -0.66 -22.31
CA VAL A 707 -15.52 0.48 -22.83
C VAL A 707 -17.03 0.27 -22.58
N GLU A 708 -17.56 -0.91 -22.89
CA GLU A 708 -18.96 -1.26 -22.69
C GLU A 708 -19.36 -1.13 -21.21
N ALA A 709 -18.60 -1.75 -20.30
CA ALA A 709 -18.87 -1.68 -18.87
C ALA A 709 -18.79 -0.25 -18.32
N LYS A 710 -17.86 0.55 -18.83
CA LYS A 710 -17.69 1.96 -18.42
C LYS A 710 -18.83 2.84 -18.94
N GLU A 711 -19.28 2.65 -20.16
CA GLU A 711 -20.48 3.33 -20.66
C GLU A 711 -21.74 2.95 -19.87
N GLN A 712 -21.85 1.68 -19.45
CA GLN A 712 -22.98 1.22 -18.63
C GLN A 712 -22.99 1.89 -17.25
N ILE A 713 -21.86 1.92 -16.53
CA ILE A 713 -21.78 2.55 -15.19
C ILE A 713 -22.05 4.06 -15.27
N LEU A 714 -21.57 4.74 -16.33
CA LEU A 714 -21.85 6.14 -16.57
C LEU A 714 -23.34 6.42 -16.86
N ALA A 715 -24.00 5.52 -17.60
CA ALA A 715 -25.43 5.61 -17.87
C ALA A 715 -26.27 5.36 -16.62
N ASP A 716 -25.90 4.37 -15.80
CA ASP A 716 -26.60 4.03 -14.56
C ASP A 716 -26.49 5.12 -13.50
N TYR A 717 -25.43 5.94 -13.54
CA TYR A 717 -25.27 7.10 -12.64
C TYR A 717 -26.41 8.12 -12.76
N GLU A 718 -27.09 8.20 -13.90
CA GLU A 718 -28.19 9.15 -14.11
C GLU A 718 -29.45 8.78 -13.32
N ASP A 719 -29.65 7.50 -12.97
CA ASP A 719 -30.68 7.07 -12.03
C ASP A 719 -30.14 7.08 -10.60
N GLN A 720 -30.23 8.24 -9.96
CA GLN A 720 -29.69 8.49 -8.63
C GLN A 720 -30.35 7.65 -7.52
N ASP A 721 -31.60 7.24 -7.67
CA ASP A 721 -32.26 6.34 -6.70
C ASP A 721 -31.62 4.95 -6.77
N SER A 722 -31.54 4.36 -7.95
CA SER A 722 -30.89 3.08 -8.18
C SER A 722 -29.38 3.10 -7.84
N TRP A 723 -28.71 4.20 -8.16
CA TRP A 723 -27.29 4.40 -7.81
C TRP A 723 -27.08 4.35 -6.31
N ASN A 724 -27.85 5.13 -5.54
CA ASN A 724 -27.68 5.20 -4.08
C ASN A 724 -28.13 3.91 -3.38
N GLU A 725 -29.08 3.15 -3.93
CA GLU A 725 -29.37 1.79 -3.45
C GLU A 725 -28.11 0.90 -3.50
N LYS A 726 -27.39 0.92 -4.65
CA LYS A 726 -26.12 0.21 -4.80
C LYS A 726 -25.05 0.74 -3.83
N VAL A 727 -24.98 2.06 -3.59
CA VAL A 727 -24.06 2.67 -2.63
C VAL A 727 -24.32 2.17 -1.22
N VAL A 728 -25.56 2.17 -0.75
CA VAL A 728 -25.93 1.63 0.58
C VAL A 728 -25.49 0.17 0.69
N HIS A 729 -25.78 -0.62 -0.34
CA HIS A 729 -25.45 -2.04 -0.35
C HIS A 729 -23.94 -2.29 -0.24
N ASN A 730 -23.14 -1.54 -1.02
CA ASN A 730 -21.67 -1.65 -0.97
C ASN A 730 -21.12 -1.27 0.41
N ILE A 731 -21.53 -0.14 0.97
CA ILE A 731 -21.08 0.28 2.32
C ILE A 731 -21.46 -0.78 3.35
N ALA A 732 -22.70 -1.29 3.31
CA ALA A 732 -23.18 -2.30 4.25
C ALA A 732 -22.34 -3.59 4.21
N LYS A 733 -21.82 -3.97 3.05
CA LYS A 733 -21.02 -5.17 2.85
C LYS A 733 -19.51 -4.97 3.04
N ALA A 734 -19.05 -3.73 3.11
CA ALA A 734 -17.63 -3.40 3.27
C ALA A 734 -17.04 -3.84 4.63
N GLY A 735 -17.87 -4.17 5.61
CA GLY A 735 -17.41 -4.59 6.94
C GLY A 735 -16.46 -5.77 6.94
N PHE A 736 -16.59 -6.68 5.99
CA PHE A 736 -15.67 -7.81 5.81
C PHE A 736 -14.21 -7.35 5.61
N PHE A 737 -14.00 -6.21 4.98
CA PHE A 737 -12.66 -5.67 4.68
C PHE A 737 -12.03 -4.85 5.81
N SER A 738 -12.50 -5.00 7.04
CA SER A 738 -11.82 -4.43 8.21
C SER A 738 -10.49 -5.15 8.47
N SER A 739 -9.41 -4.37 8.67
CA SER A 739 -8.12 -4.93 9.08
C SER A 739 -8.17 -5.55 10.49
N ASP A 740 -9.11 -5.13 11.34
CA ASP A 740 -9.33 -5.76 12.64
C ASP A 740 -9.76 -7.23 12.47
N ARG A 741 -10.66 -7.52 11.51
CA ARG A 741 -11.02 -8.88 11.14
C ARG A 741 -9.81 -9.67 10.66
N THR A 742 -9.00 -9.07 9.76
CA THR A 742 -7.81 -9.73 9.20
C THR A 742 -6.82 -10.10 10.31
N ILE A 743 -6.51 -9.15 11.20
CA ILE A 743 -5.56 -9.37 12.30
C ILE A 743 -6.10 -10.37 13.32
N ALA A 744 -7.40 -10.32 13.61
CA ALA A 744 -8.03 -11.33 14.48
C ALA A 744 -7.88 -12.75 13.89
N GLN A 745 -8.01 -12.92 12.58
CA GLN A 745 -7.78 -14.19 11.90
C GLN A 745 -6.30 -14.62 11.93
N TYR A 746 -5.35 -13.70 11.68
CA TYR A 746 -3.93 -14.01 11.86
C TYR A 746 -3.64 -14.50 13.29
N ASN A 747 -4.19 -13.81 14.29
CA ASN A 747 -3.97 -14.18 15.69
C ASN A 747 -4.59 -15.54 16.04
N ALA A 748 -5.83 -15.78 15.61
CA ALA A 748 -6.55 -17.02 15.91
C ALA A 748 -5.90 -18.25 15.26
N ASP A 749 -5.44 -18.11 13.99
CA ASP A 749 -5.01 -19.24 13.19
C ASP A 749 -3.47 -19.45 13.22
N ILE A 750 -2.68 -18.40 13.49
CA ILE A 750 -1.24 -18.41 13.27
C ILE A 750 -0.45 -17.93 14.49
N TRP A 751 -0.75 -16.73 15.01
CA TRP A 751 0.10 -16.09 16.01
C TRP A 751 -0.14 -16.58 17.43
N HIS A 752 -1.39 -16.81 17.78
CA HIS A 752 -1.83 -17.25 19.12
C HIS A 752 -1.25 -16.38 20.25
N CYS A 753 -1.22 -15.05 20.03
CA CYS A 753 -0.88 -14.11 21.09
C CYS A 753 -2.03 -13.93 22.05
N GLU A 754 -1.70 -13.83 23.34
CA GLU A 754 -2.64 -13.39 24.36
C GLU A 754 -2.98 -11.91 24.10
N GLY A 755 -4.27 -11.55 24.15
CA GLY A 755 -4.77 -10.18 24.00
C GLY A 755 -5.15 -9.58 25.35
#